data_c33ebde9abb048319f708ccd0bc72228
#
_entry.id   c33ebde9abb048319f708ccd0bc72228
#
_cell.length_a   1.000
_cell.length_b   1.000
_cell.length_c   1.000
_cell.angle_alpha   90.00
_cell.angle_beta   90.00
_cell.angle_gamma   90.00
#
_symmetry.space_group_name_H-M   'P 1'
#
loop_
_entity.id
_entity.type
_entity.pdbx_description
1 polymer ?
#
loop_
_entity_poly.entity_id
_entity_poly.type
_entity_poly.pdbx_seq_one_letter_code
_entity_poly.pdbx_strand_id
1 'polypeptide(L)'
;MVASLKRNCVVFSLASLLLCGFEGAASSQTIAPPDGGTNALPAIEVPAPRRALPPRRPRAPVITQARRWEPDAPPPTEAQVLASKTATLDDARRNIFAPVGTSRYEFSHQAIEALPQGTNSALDKVLLQAPGVTQDTAERDKLHVRNEHGNLQFRINGIALPEGAGAFGQFLDTAIVGQLDLITGALPAQFGLRTAGVVDIQTKTDAFNNSGSLSVYGGGHATITPSFEYGGTAGQTQYFVSGRYFGSNLGIENPTPANEAIHDRTAQEKGFLYLSTVIDPTSRLTFISGLSNGLYQIPNNPGQPSNFTAFGVSNFDSSLLNERQKELNQFNVVAYQKSGDGIDYQLSYFNRYSQLHFIPDQIGDLVINGVASDVYRQTFVNGIQEDTAYRFGYAHTLRFGFSVSAERSLVNNISTVLPLDAGGSPFDAPFSVFDASAKTGWLLGTYLQDEWKITNNLNLNAGLRFDQMYQYVDANQFSPRISLTWKPFEGTTFHAGYARNFTPPPQVLAAPTNLALVQNTTQQPAVSAHDPVLPERSNVFDVGVVQKIYAIPGLEVGVDAYYKTARDQIDDGQFGAAYVLTAFNFDRGKNVGVELKSSYSNGNFRAYANLAWARQLATGIVSNQFLFDPDTLAYIASHDTYTDHTQIYTASAGVSYLWDSTRFSASMIFGSGMRAGFANIDHVPSYTQVNMGISRDFFLQPDRSKPTTLRFDVVNLFDRIYTIRDGTGIGVFAPQFGPRRGFYMGISQKI
;
A
#
# COMPACT_ATOMS: atom_id res chain seq x y z
N MET A 1 -0.22 -49.58 25.97
CA MET A 1 0.66 -49.43 27.14
C MET A 1 0.68 -47.95 27.50
N VAL A 2 0.15 -47.67 28.66
CA VAL A 2 -0.15 -46.32 29.21
C VAL A 2 1.09 -45.83 29.98
N ALA A 3 1.50 -44.55 29.77
CA ALA A 3 2.29 -43.76 30.71
C ALA A 3 2.21 -42.28 30.26
N SER A 4 1.45 -41.53 30.91
CA SER A 4 1.66 -40.65 32.07
C SER A 4 2.02 -39.20 31.67
N LEU A 5 0.96 -38.35 31.57
CA LEU A 5 1.08 -36.87 31.60
C LEU A 5 1.51 -36.46 33.03
N LYS A 6 2.56 -35.65 33.14
CA LYS A 6 2.78 -34.79 34.29
C LYS A 6 2.45 -33.34 33.94
N ARG A 7 1.43 -32.79 34.60
CA ARG A 7 1.10 -31.37 34.67
C ARG A 7 2.13 -30.65 35.54
N ASN A 8 2.69 -29.56 35.02
CA ASN A 8 3.28 -28.52 35.87
C ASN A 8 2.59 -27.17 35.52
N CYS A 9 1.71 -26.76 36.42
CA CYS A 9 1.24 -25.39 36.53
C CYS A 9 2.37 -24.54 37.12
N VAL A 10 2.81 -23.53 36.38
CA VAL A 10 3.63 -22.44 36.91
C VAL A 10 2.77 -21.19 36.90
N VAL A 11 2.38 -20.79 38.11
CA VAL A 11 1.75 -19.50 38.39
C VAL A 11 2.86 -18.46 38.43
N PHE A 12 2.86 -17.48 37.52
CA PHE A 12 3.72 -16.30 37.60
C PHE A 12 2.97 -15.17 38.29
N SER A 13 3.43 -14.85 39.49
CA SER A 13 3.09 -13.66 40.26
C SER A 13 3.91 -12.50 39.73
N LEU A 14 3.24 -11.47 39.20
CA LEU A 14 3.85 -10.20 38.80
C LEU A 14 3.62 -9.19 39.90
N ALA A 15 4.62 -8.99 40.74
CA ALA A 15 4.75 -7.77 41.56
C ALA A 15 6.22 -7.58 42.00
N SER A 16 6.66 -6.34 41.95
CA SER A 16 7.91 -5.81 42.52
C SER A 16 9.16 -5.88 41.65
N LEU A 17 9.41 -4.76 40.95
CA LEU A 17 10.76 -4.18 40.81
C LEU A 17 10.68 -2.79 40.12
N LEU A 18 10.59 -1.75 40.98
CA LEU A 18 10.93 -0.36 40.58
C LEU A 18 11.18 0.42 41.88
N LEU A 19 12.44 0.56 42.24
CA LEU A 19 12.98 1.63 43.12
C LEU A 19 14.47 1.38 43.34
N CYS A 20 15.30 2.03 42.57
CA CYS A 20 16.67 2.37 42.95
C CYS A 20 16.93 3.80 42.53
N GLY A 21 17.08 4.66 43.53
CA GLY A 21 17.31 6.08 43.40
C GLY A 21 18.74 6.41 43.01
N PHE A 22 18.88 7.58 42.40
CA PHE A 22 20.14 8.30 42.33
C PHE A 22 20.00 9.58 43.12
N GLU A 23 20.68 9.65 44.28
CA GLU A 23 20.99 10.89 44.98
C GLU A 23 22.23 11.51 44.34
N GLY A 24 22.10 12.78 43.91
CA GLY A 24 23.19 13.60 43.45
C GLY A 24 22.99 15.03 44.00
N ALA A 25 23.69 15.35 45.06
CA ALA A 25 23.66 16.66 45.69
C ALA A 25 24.27 17.76 44.84
N ALA A 26 23.56 18.89 44.69
CA ALA A 26 24.12 20.17 44.24
C ALA A 26 23.69 21.27 45.20
N SER A 27 24.66 21.92 45.83
CA SER A 27 24.56 23.01 46.77
C SER A 27 24.05 24.28 46.10
N SER A 28 23.03 24.89 46.71
CA SER A 28 22.57 26.23 46.37
C SER A 28 23.25 27.28 47.21
N GLN A 29 23.84 28.30 46.60
CA GLN A 29 24.20 29.53 47.27
C GLN A 29 23.07 30.58 47.05
N THR A 30 22.52 31.00 48.18
CA THR A 30 21.57 32.10 48.30
C THR A 30 22.31 33.44 48.33
N ILE A 31 21.94 34.38 47.50
CA ILE A 31 22.28 35.79 47.58
C ILE A 31 20.96 36.57 47.73
N ALA A 32 20.82 37.28 48.85
CA ALA A 32 19.70 38.16 49.14
C ALA A 32 19.87 39.52 48.43
N PRO A 33 18.80 40.16 47.96
CA PRO A 33 18.82 41.51 47.47
C PRO A 33 18.58 42.53 48.61
N PRO A 34 19.11 43.78 48.50
CA PRO A 34 18.95 44.80 49.50
C PRO A 34 17.60 45.52 49.39
N ASP A 35 17.12 45.97 50.55
CA ASP A 35 15.97 46.81 50.75
C ASP A 35 16.07 48.14 50.01
N GLY A 36 15.00 48.55 49.36
CA GLY A 36 14.75 49.84 48.80
C GLY A 36 13.29 50.24 48.94
N GLY A 37 12.95 50.79 50.09
CA GLY A 37 11.59 51.27 50.34
C GLY A 37 11.23 52.50 49.52
N THR A 38 10.04 52.49 48.90
CA THR A 38 9.33 53.72 48.52
C THR A 38 7.90 53.63 49.00
N ASN A 39 7.57 54.55 49.93
CA ASN A 39 6.25 54.84 50.43
C ASN A 39 5.31 55.25 49.30
N ALA A 40 4.31 54.44 48.97
CA ALA A 40 3.16 54.85 48.17
C ALA A 40 1.99 55.19 49.11
N LEU A 41 1.52 56.41 49.08
CA LEU A 41 0.36 56.90 49.79
C LEU A 41 -0.93 56.18 49.28
N PRO A 42 -1.95 55.96 50.13
CA PRO A 42 -3.20 55.33 49.72
C PRO A 42 -3.98 56.24 48.78
N ALA A 43 -4.52 55.64 47.74
CA ALA A 43 -5.40 56.26 46.75
C ALA A 43 -6.72 56.69 47.41
N ILE A 44 -7.04 57.97 47.27
CA ILE A 44 -8.32 58.56 47.69
C ILE A 44 -9.36 58.20 46.62
N GLU A 45 -10.32 57.38 46.98
CA GLU A 45 -11.52 57.15 46.14
C GLU A 45 -12.41 58.38 46.17
N VAL A 46 -12.52 59.03 45.00
CA VAL A 46 -13.53 60.08 44.78
C VAL A 46 -14.79 59.43 44.23
N PRO A 47 -15.95 59.52 44.92
CA PRO A 47 -17.18 58.97 44.39
C PRO A 47 -17.65 59.79 43.18
N ALA A 48 -17.84 59.12 42.03
CA ALA A 48 -18.40 59.72 40.84
C ALA A 48 -19.84 60.17 41.03
N PRO A 49 -20.24 61.35 40.50
CA PRO A 49 -21.60 61.84 40.65
C PRO A 49 -22.62 60.91 40.00
N ARG A 50 -23.67 60.56 40.75
CA ARG A 50 -24.80 59.78 40.25
C ARG A 50 -25.46 60.52 39.11
N ARG A 51 -25.35 60.01 37.89
CA ARG A 51 -26.09 60.44 36.72
C ARG A 51 -27.57 60.09 36.93
N ALA A 52 -28.44 61.10 36.95
CA ALA A 52 -29.91 60.90 37.03
C ALA A 52 -30.39 60.10 35.83
N LEU A 53 -31.13 59.02 36.10
CA LEU A 53 -31.80 58.21 35.07
C LEU A 53 -32.89 59.07 34.43
N PRO A 54 -33.01 59.09 33.09
CA PRO A 54 -34.13 59.73 32.42
C PRO A 54 -35.44 59.03 32.76
N PRO A 55 -36.59 59.71 32.75
CA PRO A 55 -37.88 59.13 33.11
C PRO A 55 -38.22 57.97 32.16
N ARG A 56 -38.66 56.85 32.74
CA ARG A 56 -39.14 55.65 32.01
C ARG A 56 -40.27 56.07 31.09
N ARG A 57 -40.09 55.97 29.80
CA ARG A 57 -41.22 55.98 28.85
C ARG A 57 -42.11 54.78 29.14
N PRO A 58 -43.45 54.90 29.00
CA PRO A 58 -44.36 53.81 29.15
C PRO A 58 -43.99 52.70 28.13
N ARG A 59 -43.82 51.49 28.61
CA ARG A 59 -43.60 50.32 27.77
C ARG A 59 -44.81 50.13 26.87
N ALA A 60 -44.62 50.25 25.57
CA ALA A 60 -45.61 49.75 24.62
C ALA A 60 -45.95 48.26 24.92
N PRO A 61 -47.18 47.84 24.76
CA PRO A 61 -47.51 46.44 25.00
C PRO A 61 -46.64 45.56 24.13
N VAL A 62 -45.93 44.62 24.75
CA VAL A 62 -45.20 43.55 24.05
C VAL A 62 -46.24 42.74 23.33
N ILE A 63 -46.42 42.97 22.03
CA ILE A 63 -47.12 42.05 21.18
C ILE A 63 -46.23 40.80 21.19
N THR A 64 -46.66 39.81 21.96
CA THR A 64 -46.13 38.45 21.89
C THR A 64 -46.34 38.01 20.44
N GLN A 65 -45.32 38.15 19.60
CA GLN A 65 -45.38 37.46 18.30
C GLN A 65 -45.67 36.01 18.63
N ALA A 66 -46.83 35.54 18.21
CA ALA A 66 -47.16 34.12 18.26
C ALA A 66 -45.96 33.40 17.63
N ARG A 67 -45.34 32.53 18.40
CA ARG A 67 -44.30 31.64 17.91
C ARG A 67 -44.84 31.06 16.61
N ARG A 68 -44.28 31.47 15.47
CA ARG A 68 -44.58 30.84 14.19
C ARG A 68 -44.37 29.38 14.43
N TRP A 69 -45.41 28.57 14.37
CA TRP A 69 -45.35 27.14 14.43
C TRP A 69 -44.57 26.74 13.17
N GLU A 70 -43.23 26.50 13.31
CA GLU A 70 -42.50 25.80 12.28
C GLU A 70 -43.04 24.37 12.34
N PRO A 71 -43.61 23.86 11.24
CA PRO A 71 -44.03 22.46 11.22
C PRO A 71 -42.83 21.62 11.58
N ASP A 72 -43.02 20.69 12.51
CA ASP A 72 -41.99 19.72 12.87
C ASP A 72 -41.43 19.11 11.57
N ALA A 73 -40.09 19.03 11.49
CA ALA A 73 -39.45 18.45 10.33
C ALA A 73 -40.08 17.05 10.09
N PRO A 74 -40.39 16.70 8.85
CA PRO A 74 -41.02 15.40 8.57
C PRO A 74 -40.11 14.29 9.14
N PRO A 75 -40.70 13.22 9.69
CA PRO A 75 -39.93 12.12 10.25
C PRO A 75 -38.95 11.59 9.18
N PRO A 76 -37.71 11.20 9.56
CA PRO A 76 -36.73 10.73 8.63
C PRO A 76 -37.24 9.51 7.85
N THR A 77 -36.97 9.47 6.57
CA THR A 77 -37.33 8.33 5.73
C THR A 77 -36.55 7.07 6.13
N GLU A 78 -37.07 5.88 5.80
CA GLU A 78 -36.36 4.61 6.07
C GLU A 78 -34.92 4.62 5.51
N ALA A 79 -34.72 5.19 4.33
CA ALA A 79 -33.41 5.35 3.72
C ALA A 79 -32.47 6.25 4.55
N GLN A 80 -33.00 7.37 5.10
CA GLN A 80 -32.23 8.25 5.97
C GLN A 80 -31.87 7.58 7.30
N VAL A 81 -32.78 6.81 7.87
CA VAL A 81 -32.55 6.02 9.10
C VAL A 81 -31.46 4.97 8.85
N LEU A 82 -31.54 4.26 7.72
CA LEU A 82 -30.51 3.27 7.36
C LEU A 82 -29.16 3.93 7.14
N ALA A 83 -29.09 5.05 6.43
CA ALA A 83 -27.86 5.81 6.20
C ALA A 83 -27.21 6.26 7.51
N SER A 84 -28.01 6.74 8.48
CA SER A 84 -27.52 7.12 9.81
C SER A 84 -26.97 5.93 10.59
N LYS A 85 -27.65 4.77 10.59
CA LYS A 85 -27.14 3.54 11.22
C LYS A 85 -25.83 3.08 10.58
N THR A 86 -25.77 3.08 9.26
CA THR A 86 -24.57 2.69 8.51
C THR A 86 -23.40 3.62 8.83
N ALA A 87 -23.60 4.93 8.87
CA ALA A 87 -22.57 5.90 9.24
C ALA A 87 -22.02 5.63 10.64
N THR A 88 -22.88 5.35 11.63
CA THR A 88 -22.49 4.98 12.99
C THR A 88 -21.62 3.72 13.01
N LEU A 89 -21.99 2.69 12.23
CA LEU A 89 -21.21 1.45 12.13
C LEU A 89 -19.88 1.67 11.39
N ASP A 90 -19.85 2.56 10.39
CA ASP A 90 -18.60 2.94 9.71
C ASP A 90 -17.65 3.71 10.62
N ASP A 91 -18.17 4.60 11.48
CA ASP A 91 -17.38 5.29 12.51
C ASP A 91 -16.81 4.31 13.54
N ALA A 92 -17.63 3.35 13.99
CA ALA A 92 -17.18 2.28 14.90
C ALA A 92 -16.07 1.44 14.28
N ARG A 93 -16.19 1.08 13.00
CA ARG A 93 -15.13 0.37 12.25
C ARG A 93 -13.85 1.18 12.19
N ARG A 94 -13.94 2.48 11.87
CA ARG A 94 -12.77 3.38 11.89
C ARG A 94 -12.11 3.44 13.26
N ASN A 95 -12.90 3.38 14.35
CA ASN A 95 -12.36 3.32 15.70
C ASN A 95 -11.60 2.02 15.98
N ILE A 96 -12.07 0.86 15.50
CA ILE A 96 -11.38 -0.43 15.66
C ILE A 96 -9.95 -0.34 15.05
N PHE A 97 -9.83 0.25 13.86
CA PHE A 97 -8.61 0.26 13.06
C PHE A 97 -7.82 1.58 13.10
N ALA A 98 -8.06 2.42 14.10
CA ALA A 98 -7.41 3.72 14.19
C ALA A 98 -5.87 3.61 14.21
N PRO A 99 -5.14 4.19 13.25
CA PRO A 99 -3.67 4.13 13.17
C PRO A 99 -3.06 5.25 14.02
N VAL A 100 -2.92 5.02 15.32
CA VAL A 100 -2.43 6.04 16.28
C VAL A 100 -0.90 6.12 16.24
N GLY A 101 -0.36 7.33 16.10
CA GLY A 101 1.08 7.59 16.16
C GLY A 101 1.88 7.16 14.93
N THR A 102 1.26 7.21 13.75
CA THR A 102 1.86 6.85 12.46
C THR A 102 1.75 8.00 11.47
N SER A 103 2.54 7.94 10.39
CA SER A 103 2.33 8.78 9.21
C SER A 103 1.20 8.24 8.35
N ARG A 104 0.28 9.10 7.92
CA ARG A 104 -0.85 8.77 7.07
C ARG A 104 -0.93 9.71 5.89
N TYR A 105 -1.10 9.13 4.70
CA TYR A 105 -1.31 9.84 3.44
C TYR A 105 -2.68 9.42 2.90
N GLU A 106 -3.61 10.38 2.91
CA GLU A 106 -5.02 10.13 2.60
C GLU A 106 -5.37 10.61 1.19
N PHE A 107 -6.01 9.73 0.41
CA PHE A 107 -6.57 10.02 -0.90
C PHE A 107 -8.07 9.75 -0.87
N SER A 108 -8.88 10.80 -0.73
CA SER A 108 -10.33 10.68 -0.87
C SER A 108 -10.72 10.40 -2.33
N HIS A 109 -11.90 9.84 -2.56
CA HIS A 109 -12.45 9.67 -3.91
C HIS A 109 -12.35 10.94 -4.76
N GLN A 110 -12.70 12.09 -4.16
CA GLN A 110 -12.61 13.39 -4.83
C GLN A 110 -11.16 13.80 -5.16
N ALA A 111 -10.18 13.42 -4.32
CA ALA A 111 -8.76 13.67 -4.61
C ALA A 111 -8.28 12.81 -5.78
N ILE A 112 -8.71 11.55 -5.86
CA ILE A 112 -8.42 10.65 -6.98
C ILE A 112 -9.05 11.18 -8.29
N GLU A 113 -10.32 11.58 -8.26
CA GLU A 113 -11.00 12.19 -9.42
C GLU A 113 -10.35 13.50 -9.87
N ALA A 114 -9.67 14.19 -8.98
CA ALA A 114 -8.95 15.42 -9.27
C ALA A 114 -7.59 15.21 -9.94
N LEU A 115 -7.07 13.99 -9.98
CA LEU A 115 -5.85 13.66 -10.72
C LEU A 115 -6.12 13.59 -12.23
N PRO A 116 -5.11 13.79 -13.09
CA PRO A 116 -5.19 13.36 -14.47
C PRO A 116 -5.60 11.88 -14.55
N GLN A 117 -6.44 11.52 -15.49
CA GLN A 117 -7.10 10.21 -15.66
C GLN A 117 -8.15 9.84 -14.57
N GLY A 118 -8.17 10.48 -13.39
CA GLY A 118 -9.13 10.22 -12.31
C GLY A 118 -9.19 8.74 -11.91
N THR A 119 -10.39 8.17 -11.78
CA THR A 119 -10.58 6.74 -11.46
C THR A 119 -10.19 5.78 -12.60
N ASN A 120 -9.77 6.28 -13.78
CA ASN A 120 -9.14 5.45 -14.80
C ASN A 120 -7.64 5.23 -14.54
N SER A 121 -7.04 6.00 -13.61
CA SER A 121 -5.69 5.71 -13.11
C SER A 121 -5.65 4.39 -12.37
N ALA A 122 -4.62 3.62 -12.59
CA ALA A 122 -4.34 2.45 -11.81
C ALA A 122 -4.00 2.82 -10.34
N LEU A 123 -4.26 1.94 -9.38
CA LEU A 123 -4.12 2.22 -7.94
C LEU A 123 -2.67 2.59 -7.55
N ASP A 124 -1.68 1.94 -8.17
CA ASP A 124 -0.25 2.26 -8.00
C ASP A 124 0.07 3.70 -8.41
N LYS A 125 -0.53 4.19 -9.51
CA LYS A 125 -0.32 5.57 -9.99
C LYS A 125 -0.92 6.61 -9.03
N VAL A 126 -1.97 6.24 -8.29
CA VAL A 126 -2.49 7.06 -7.19
C VAL A 126 -1.50 7.06 -6.02
N LEU A 127 -0.97 5.90 -5.62
CA LEU A 127 -0.02 5.78 -4.52
C LEU A 127 1.32 6.46 -4.82
N LEU A 128 1.75 6.58 -6.07
CA LEU A 128 2.93 7.37 -6.48
C LEU A 128 2.82 8.86 -6.10
N GLN A 129 1.63 9.34 -5.77
CA GLN A 129 1.44 10.71 -5.31
C GLN A 129 1.79 10.89 -3.82
N ALA A 130 2.04 9.80 -3.06
CA ALA A 130 2.55 9.86 -1.70
C ALA A 130 4.08 9.98 -1.68
N PRO A 131 4.68 10.62 -0.64
CA PRO A 131 6.13 10.70 -0.52
C PRO A 131 6.74 9.31 -0.29
N GLY A 132 7.96 9.10 -0.77
CA GLY A 132 8.71 7.85 -0.57
C GLY A 132 8.16 6.64 -1.33
N VAL A 133 7.15 6.81 -2.19
CA VAL A 133 6.69 5.77 -3.10
C VAL A 133 7.41 5.90 -4.42
N THR A 134 8.02 4.80 -4.88
CA THR A 134 8.79 4.78 -6.12
C THR A 134 8.04 4.06 -7.23
N GLN A 135 8.20 4.58 -8.45
CA GLN A 135 7.75 3.91 -9.65
C GLN A 135 8.65 2.70 -9.90
N ASP A 136 8.00 1.55 -10.07
CA ASP A 136 8.62 0.30 -10.45
C ASP A 136 7.95 -0.23 -11.72
N THR A 137 7.83 -1.52 -11.87
CA THR A 137 7.22 -2.20 -13.01
C THR A 137 5.70 -2.20 -12.96
N ALA A 138 5.07 -2.77 -13.98
CA ALA A 138 3.63 -3.07 -13.98
C ALA A 138 3.23 -4.16 -12.97
N GLU A 139 4.17 -4.80 -12.31
CA GLU A 139 3.90 -5.75 -11.23
C GLU A 139 3.33 -5.03 -10.00
N ARG A 140 2.01 -5.08 -9.84
CA ARG A 140 1.23 -4.17 -8.99
C ARG A 140 1.28 -4.49 -7.51
N ASP A 141 1.46 -5.74 -7.14
CA ASP A 141 1.50 -6.17 -5.75
C ASP A 141 2.82 -5.76 -5.05
N LYS A 142 3.79 -5.23 -5.81
CA LYS A 142 5.15 -4.96 -5.35
C LYS A 142 5.58 -3.50 -5.44
N LEU A 143 4.65 -2.58 -5.13
CA LEU A 143 5.00 -1.17 -4.95
C LEU A 143 6.08 -1.01 -3.88
N HIS A 144 7.03 -0.11 -4.13
CA HIS A 144 8.11 0.20 -3.22
C HIS A 144 7.75 1.45 -2.41
N VAL A 145 7.57 1.26 -1.12
CA VAL A 145 7.41 2.34 -0.16
C VAL A 145 8.66 2.43 0.69
N ARG A 146 9.28 3.60 0.74
CA ARG A 146 10.55 3.81 1.44
C ARG A 146 11.65 2.88 0.93
N ASN A 147 11.66 2.61 -0.38
CA ASN A 147 12.56 1.68 -1.09
C ASN A 147 12.44 0.20 -0.66
N GLU A 148 11.44 -0.20 0.12
CA GLU A 148 11.25 -1.60 0.51
C GLU A 148 10.50 -2.39 -0.57
N HIS A 149 11.01 -3.56 -0.94
CA HIS A 149 10.43 -4.42 -1.94
C HIS A 149 9.22 -5.18 -1.39
N GLY A 150 8.06 -5.10 -2.08
CA GLY A 150 6.92 -6.00 -1.88
C GLY A 150 6.36 -6.14 -0.45
N ASN A 151 6.65 -5.21 0.44
CA ASN A 151 6.36 -5.31 1.87
C ASN A 151 5.13 -4.47 2.28
N LEU A 152 4.09 -4.45 1.42
CA LEU A 152 2.84 -3.72 1.65
C LEU A 152 1.70 -4.65 2.05
N GLN A 153 0.95 -4.24 3.07
CA GLN A 153 -0.30 -4.88 3.45
C GLN A 153 -1.48 -4.17 2.81
N PHE A 154 -2.24 -4.85 1.95
CA PHE A 154 -3.51 -4.34 1.44
C PHE A 154 -4.65 -4.72 2.38
N ARG A 155 -5.51 -3.75 2.67
CA ARG A 155 -6.73 -3.93 3.48
C ARG A 155 -7.93 -3.36 2.75
N ILE A 156 -9.08 -4.00 2.95
CA ILE A 156 -10.37 -3.48 2.52
C ILE A 156 -11.32 -3.44 3.72
N ASN A 157 -11.80 -2.23 4.05
CA ASN A 157 -12.64 -2.02 5.22
C ASN A 157 -12.03 -2.59 6.52
N GLY A 158 -10.70 -2.44 6.70
CA GLY A 158 -9.95 -2.92 7.85
C GLY A 158 -9.54 -4.41 7.80
N ILE A 159 -10.01 -5.19 6.84
CA ILE A 159 -9.71 -6.61 6.73
C ILE A 159 -8.49 -6.80 5.83
N ALA A 160 -7.48 -7.48 6.33
CA ALA A 160 -6.27 -7.78 5.57
C ALA A 160 -6.58 -8.74 4.42
N LEU A 161 -6.19 -8.36 3.21
CA LEU A 161 -6.27 -9.25 2.06
C LEU A 161 -4.97 -10.07 2.00
N PRO A 162 -5.06 -11.40 1.89
CA PRO A 162 -3.87 -12.24 1.77
C PRO A 162 -3.13 -11.96 0.47
N GLU A 163 -1.84 -12.30 0.44
CA GLU A 163 -1.04 -12.18 -0.77
C GLU A 163 -1.46 -13.16 -1.85
N GLY A 164 -1.15 -12.82 -3.10
CA GLY A 164 -1.36 -13.65 -4.27
C GLY A 164 -0.06 -14.22 -4.84
N ALA A 165 -0.17 -14.87 -5.98
CA ALA A 165 0.97 -15.49 -6.68
C ALA A 165 1.90 -14.47 -7.38
N GLY A 166 1.68 -13.19 -7.21
CA GLY A 166 2.31 -12.11 -7.99
C GLY A 166 1.57 -11.86 -9.30
N ALA A 167 1.56 -10.61 -9.79
CA ALA A 167 0.73 -10.26 -10.94
C ALA A 167 1.15 -8.94 -11.60
N PHE A 168 1.05 -8.86 -12.93
CA PHE A 168 1.16 -7.61 -13.67
C PHE A 168 -0.10 -6.75 -13.50
N GLY A 169 -1.27 -7.38 -13.34
CA GLY A 169 -2.55 -6.70 -13.19
C GLY A 169 -2.87 -6.35 -11.75
N GLN A 170 -3.44 -5.17 -11.54
CA GLN A 170 -4.04 -4.84 -10.25
C GLN A 170 -5.27 -5.68 -10.00
N PHE A 171 -5.34 -6.35 -8.85
CA PHE A 171 -6.52 -7.10 -8.43
C PHE A 171 -7.65 -6.21 -7.87
N LEU A 172 -7.31 -4.96 -7.45
CA LEU A 172 -8.27 -3.95 -7.00
C LEU A 172 -8.46 -2.86 -8.06
N ASP A 173 -9.66 -2.31 -8.14
CA ASP A 173 -10.01 -1.22 -9.04
C ASP A 173 -10.11 0.09 -8.27
N THR A 174 -9.54 1.16 -8.81
CA THR A 174 -9.63 2.50 -8.23
C THR A 174 -11.08 3.00 -8.13
N ALA A 175 -11.97 2.50 -8.98
CA ALA A 175 -13.39 2.85 -8.97
C ALA A 175 -14.13 2.49 -7.67
N ILE A 176 -13.67 1.46 -6.92
CA ILE A 176 -14.32 1.06 -5.66
C ILE A 176 -13.93 1.93 -4.47
N VAL A 177 -12.92 2.79 -4.62
CA VAL A 177 -12.29 3.53 -3.54
C VAL A 177 -13.14 4.73 -3.13
N GLY A 178 -13.63 4.72 -1.89
CA GLY A 178 -14.17 5.91 -1.24
C GLY A 178 -13.05 6.73 -0.59
N GLN A 179 -12.13 6.04 0.09
CA GLN A 179 -10.92 6.60 0.67
C GLN A 179 -9.80 5.56 0.59
N LEU A 180 -8.60 6.01 0.27
CA LEU A 180 -7.38 5.24 0.25
C LEU A 180 -6.39 5.87 1.22
N ASP A 181 -5.88 5.09 2.16
CA ASP A 181 -4.86 5.52 3.11
C ASP A 181 -3.59 4.71 2.90
N LEU A 182 -2.47 5.40 2.72
CA LEU A 182 -1.15 4.81 2.89
C LEU A 182 -0.65 5.15 4.30
N ILE A 183 -0.47 4.13 5.15
CA ILE A 183 -0.03 4.25 6.53
C ILE A 183 1.38 3.70 6.62
N THR A 184 2.33 4.50 7.11
CA THR A 184 3.75 4.15 7.20
C THR A 184 4.32 4.47 8.59
N GLY A 185 5.57 4.12 8.85
CA GLY A 185 6.28 4.41 10.10
C GLY A 185 6.22 3.29 11.13
N ALA A 186 6.24 3.64 12.41
CA ALA A 186 6.17 2.67 13.50
C ALA A 186 4.73 2.18 13.69
N LEU A 187 4.31 1.22 12.86
CA LEU A 187 2.95 0.71 12.83
C LEU A 187 2.50 0.14 14.19
N PRO A 188 1.27 0.43 14.70
CA PRO A 188 0.69 -0.17 15.89
C PRO A 188 0.58 -1.71 15.82
N ALA A 189 0.36 -2.37 16.97
CA ALA A 189 0.38 -3.83 17.08
C ALA A 189 -0.71 -4.56 16.27
N GLN A 190 -1.80 -3.86 15.93
CA GLN A 190 -2.87 -4.38 15.07
C GLN A 190 -2.42 -4.66 13.63
N PHE A 191 -1.32 -4.04 13.15
CA PHE A 191 -0.76 -4.28 11.83
C PHE A 191 0.41 -5.26 11.91
N GLY A 192 0.49 -6.19 10.99
CA GLY A 192 1.55 -7.20 10.98
C GLY A 192 1.74 -7.86 9.63
N LEU A 193 2.69 -8.77 9.54
CA LEU A 193 3.07 -9.58 8.38
C LEU A 193 3.73 -8.78 7.24
N ARG A 194 3.23 -7.60 6.88
CA ARG A 194 3.80 -6.66 5.91
C ARG A 194 3.88 -5.29 6.58
N THR A 195 5.04 -4.67 6.58
CA THR A 195 5.35 -3.60 7.53
C THR A 195 6.06 -2.38 6.96
N ALA A 196 6.35 -2.34 5.65
CA ALA A 196 6.80 -1.12 4.98
C ALA A 196 5.66 -0.09 4.91
N GLY A 197 4.43 -0.57 4.77
CA GLY A 197 3.23 0.24 4.79
C GLY A 197 1.95 -0.58 4.74
N VAL A 198 0.85 0.08 5.09
CA VAL A 198 -0.51 -0.46 4.97
C VAL A 198 -1.28 0.39 3.98
N VAL A 199 -1.81 -0.24 2.95
CA VAL A 199 -2.75 0.37 1.99
C VAL A 199 -4.15 -0.01 2.43
N ASP A 200 -4.82 0.89 3.16
CA ASP A 200 -6.18 0.65 3.66
C ASP A 200 -7.20 1.33 2.76
N ILE A 201 -8.07 0.51 2.16
CA ILE A 201 -9.12 0.94 1.24
C ILE A 201 -10.45 0.89 1.97
N GLN A 202 -11.07 2.05 2.13
CA GLN A 202 -12.47 2.18 2.51
C GLN A 202 -13.32 2.24 1.24
N THR A 203 -14.27 1.31 1.11
CA THR A 203 -15.17 1.29 -0.05
C THR A 203 -16.07 2.52 -0.08
N LYS A 204 -16.57 2.88 -1.27
CA LYS A 204 -17.51 4.00 -1.45
C LYS A 204 -18.73 3.84 -0.54
N THR A 205 -19.14 4.92 0.10
CA THR A 205 -20.37 5.00 0.94
C THR A 205 -21.47 5.85 0.31
N ASP A 206 -21.15 6.67 -0.67
CA ASP A 206 -22.07 7.54 -1.42
C ASP A 206 -22.75 6.84 -2.61
N ALA A 207 -22.36 5.58 -2.89
CA ALA A 207 -22.85 4.80 -4.01
C ALA A 207 -24.23 4.14 -3.77
N PHE A 208 -24.87 4.34 -2.59
CA PHE A 208 -26.05 3.57 -2.19
C PHE A 208 -27.39 4.28 -2.41
N ASN A 209 -27.43 5.21 -3.34
CA ASN A 209 -28.60 6.06 -3.62
C ASN A 209 -29.39 5.64 -4.87
N ASN A 210 -29.31 4.36 -5.29
CA ASN A 210 -29.92 3.82 -6.51
C ASN A 210 -29.47 4.56 -7.75
N SER A 211 -28.17 4.72 -7.88
CA SER A 211 -27.51 5.41 -9.00
C SER A 211 -26.25 4.70 -9.42
N GLY A 212 -25.78 5.02 -10.59
CA GLY A 212 -24.56 4.43 -11.13
C GLY A 212 -23.96 5.28 -12.23
N SER A 213 -23.01 4.70 -12.95
CA SER A 213 -22.43 5.31 -14.13
C SER A 213 -22.06 4.26 -15.18
N LEU A 214 -22.16 4.66 -16.44
CA LEU A 214 -21.61 3.95 -17.58
C LEU A 214 -20.51 4.81 -18.17
N SER A 215 -19.34 4.25 -18.44
CA SER A 215 -18.24 5.02 -19.02
C SER A 215 -17.46 4.24 -20.07
N VAL A 216 -16.85 5.00 -20.99
CA VAL A 216 -15.83 4.50 -21.91
C VAL A 216 -14.68 5.49 -21.87
N TYR A 217 -13.47 4.97 -21.66
CA TYR A 217 -12.23 5.74 -21.66
C TYR A 217 -11.22 5.05 -22.58
N GLY A 218 -10.44 5.81 -23.35
CA GLY A 218 -9.47 5.21 -24.26
C GLY A 218 -8.63 6.25 -25.00
N GLY A 219 -7.70 5.78 -25.84
CA GLY A 219 -6.79 6.65 -26.59
C GLY A 219 -5.46 6.01 -26.94
N GLY A 220 -4.35 6.63 -26.49
CA GLY A 220 -3.00 6.20 -26.79
C GLY A 220 -2.77 4.70 -26.59
N HIS A 221 -1.87 4.10 -27.36
CA HIS A 221 -1.56 2.68 -27.37
C HIS A 221 -2.79 1.76 -27.58
N ALA A 222 -3.75 2.20 -28.41
CA ALA A 222 -5.02 1.51 -28.64
C ALA A 222 -5.77 1.15 -27.35
N THR A 223 -5.63 1.97 -26.31
CA THR A 223 -6.30 1.75 -25.03
C THR A 223 -7.80 1.91 -25.14
N ILE A 224 -8.55 0.96 -24.59
CA ILE A 224 -10.00 1.03 -24.43
C ILE A 224 -10.42 0.46 -23.06
N THR A 225 -11.26 1.22 -22.35
CA THR A 225 -11.72 0.87 -21.00
C THR A 225 -13.20 1.19 -20.83
N PRO A 226 -14.12 0.31 -21.30
CA PRO A 226 -15.52 0.39 -20.91
C PRO A 226 -15.65 -0.05 -19.46
N SER A 227 -16.49 0.65 -18.69
CA SER A 227 -16.79 0.29 -17.30
C SER A 227 -18.22 0.70 -16.92
N PHE A 228 -18.73 0.00 -15.90
CA PHE A 228 -19.99 0.35 -15.26
C PHE A 228 -19.86 0.25 -13.74
N GLU A 229 -20.67 1.02 -13.05
CA GLU A 229 -20.89 0.88 -11.61
C GLU A 229 -22.37 1.18 -11.33
N TYR A 230 -22.92 0.49 -10.32
CA TYR A 230 -24.26 0.75 -9.83
C TYR A 230 -24.35 0.39 -8.35
N GLY A 231 -25.01 1.22 -7.57
CA GLY A 231 -25.22 0.95 -6.16
C GLY A 231 -26.57 1.47 -5.70
N GLY A 232 -27.07 0.86 -4.64
CA GLY A 232 -28.38 1.20 -4.12
C GLY A 232 -28.64 0.61 -2.76
N THR A 233 -29.89 0.80 -2.34
CA THR A 233 -30.42 0.31 -1.08
C THR A 233 -31.71 -0.44 -1.32
N ALA A 234 -31.82 -1.68 -0.78
CA ALA A 234 -33.00 -2.51 -0.81
C ALA A 234 -33.34 -2.97 0.63
N GLY A 235 -34.36 -2.37 1.24
CA GLY A 235 -34.70 -2.60 2.66
C GLY A 235 -33.53 -2.23 3.59
N GLN A 236 -33.02 -3.20 4.34
CA GLN A 236 -31.88 -3.04 5.26
C GLN A 236 -30.51 -3.30 4.59
N THR A 237 -30.49 -3.59 3.29
CA THR A 237 -29.28 -3.98 2.56
C THR A 237 -28.83 -2.88 1.61
N GLN A 238 -27.58 -2.46 1.74
CA GLN A 238 -26.87 -1.64 0.78
C GLN A 238 -26.08 -2.56 -0.16
N TYR A 239 -26.07 -2.23 -1.44
CA TYR A 239 -25.30 -2.97 -2.45
C TYR A 239 -24.58 -2.05 -3.40
N PHE A 240 -23.42 -2.52 -3.88
CA PHE A 240 -22.64 -1.86 -4.93
C PHE A 240 -22.02 -2.95 -5.82
N VAL A 241 -22.10 -2.75 -7.13
CA VAL A 241 -21.47 -3.61 -8.13
C VAL A 241 -20.73 -2.75 -9.15
N SER A 242 -19.54 -3.20 -9.55
CA SER A 242 -18.82 -2.58 -10.66
C SER A 242 -18.15 -3.63 -11.54
N GLY A 243 -17.95 -3.26 -12.80
CA GLY A 243 -17.21 -4.04 -13.78
C GLY A 243 -16.44 -3.14 -14.72
N ARG A 244 -15.24 -3.59 -15.09
CA ARG A 244 -14.33 -2.88 -15.99
C ARG A 244 -13.59 -3.86 -16.88
N TYR A 245 -13.50 -3.52 -18.15
CA TYR A 245 -12.55 -4.10 -19.08
C TYR A 245 -11.44 -3.09 -19.36
N PHE A 246 -10.20 -3.54 -19.49
CA PHE A 246 -9.06 -2.75 -19.92
C PHE A 246 -8.32 -3.50 -21.02
N GLY A 247 -8.22 -2.89 -22.21
CA GLY A 247 -7.41 -3.38 -23.32
C GLY A 247 -6.41 -2.33 -23.75
N SER A 248 -5.16 -2.70 -24.01
CA SER A 248 -4.11 -1.78 -24.45
C SER A 248 -3.02 -2.55 -25.18
N ASN A 249 -2.27 -1.86 -26.06
CA ASN A 249 -1.02 -2.36 -26.66
C ASN A 249 0.22 -1.95 -25.83
N LEU A 250 0.03 -1.33 -24.66
CA LEU A 250 1.05 -1.07 -23.65
C LEU A 250 0.53 -1.69 -22.34
N GLY A 251 0.81 -2.98 -22.13
CA GLY A 251 0.38 -3.74 -20.96
C GLY A 251 1.42 -3.74 -19.86
N ILE A 252 2.69 -3.81 -20.24
CA ILE A 252 3.87 -3.76 -19.38
C ILE A 252 4.77 -2.63 -19.91
N GLU A 253 5.79 -2.25 -19.16
CA GLU A 253 6.73 -1.23 -19.60
C GLU A 253 7.50 -1.70 -20.85
N ASN A 254 7.61 -0.82 -21.87
CA ASN A 254 8.38 -1.08 -23.07
C ASN A 254 9.87 -1.30 -22.72
N PRO A 255 10.52 -2.38 -23.13
CA PRO A 255 11.96 -2.59 -22.94
C PRO A 255 12.84 -1.66 -23.80
N THR A 256 12.25 -0.88 -24.69
CA THR A 256 12.92 0.05 -25.60
C THR A 256 12.42 1.48 -25.44
N PRO A 257 13.17 2.51 -25.86
CA PRO A 257 12.72 3.91 -25.85
C PRO A 257 11.69 4.23 -26.96
N ALA A 258 11.25 3.26 -27.74
CA ALA A 258 10.28 3.45 -28.81
C ALA A 258 8.91 3.88 -28.25
N ASN A 259 8.11 4.56 -29.08
CA ASN A 259 6.75 4.95 -28.70
C ASN A 259 5.82 3.74 -28.61
N GLU A 260 5.97 2.77 -29.50
CA GLU A 260 5.19 1.53 -29.54
C GLU A 260 6.06 0.37 -29.06
N ALA A 261 5.53 -0.44 -28.15
CA ALA A 261 6.13 -1.70 -27.74
C ALA A 261 5.79 -2.80 -28.75
N ILE A 262 6.72 -3.73 -28.94
CA ILE A 262 6.49 -4.93 -29.74
C ILE A 262 5.97 -6.02 -28.79
N HIS A 263 4.84 -6.67 -29.18
CA HIS A 263 4.26 -7.80 -28.43
C HIS A 263 3.94 -7.45 -26.96
N ASP A 264 3.16 -6.39 -26.74
CA ASP A 264 2.83 -5.90 -25.39
C ASP A 264 1.31 -5.70 -25.18
N ARG A 265 0.49 -6.46 -25.91
CA ARG A 265 -0.94 -6.37 -25.76
C ARG A 265 -1.40 -6.97 -24.43
N THR A 266 -2.28 -6.24 -23.74
CA THR A 266 -2.98 -6.70 -22.55
C THR A 266 -4.49 -6.68 -22.73
N ALA A 267 -5.17 -7.62 -22.06
CA ALA A 267 -6.61 -7.61 -21.86
C ALA A 267 -6.88 -7.98 -20.39
N GLN A 268 -7.57 -7.11 -19.68
CA GLN A 268 -7.88 -7.30 -18.26
C GLN A 268 -9.38 -7.09 -18.00
N GLU A 269 -9.95 -7.94 -17.16
CA GLU A 269 -11.33 -7.87 -16.71
C GLU A 269 -11.35 -7.79 -15.19
N LYS A 270 -12.16 -6.88 -14.64
CA LYS A 270 -12.35 -6.70 -13.20
C LYS A 270 -13.81 -6.64 -12.85
N GLY A 271 -14.17 -7.32 -11.77
CA GLY A 271 -15.50 -7.29 -11.18
C GLY A 271 -15.42 -7.08 -9.67
N PHE A 272 -16.36 -6.34 -9.12
CA PHE A 272 -16.44 -6.12 -7.68
C PHE A 272 -17.90 -6.10 -7.21
N LEU A 273 -18.17 -6.73 -6.07
CA LEU A 273 -19.45 -6.76 -5.41
C LEU A 273 -19.30 -6.43 -3.94
N TYR A 274 -20.12 -5.53 -3.44
CA TYR A 274 -20.29 -5.19 -2.03
C TYR A 274 -21.75 -5.31 -1.63
N LEU A 275 -22.03 -6.06 -0.56
CA LEU A 275 -23.34 -6.16 0.07
C LEU A 275 -23.16 -5.91 1.56
N SER A 276 -24.01 -5.06 2.15
CA SER A 276 -23.98 -4.82 3.59
C SER A 276 -25.42 -4.73 4.13
N THR A 277 -25.78 -5.64 5.02
CA THR A 277 -27.11 -5.71 5.63
C THR A 277 -27.03 -5.32 7.09
N VAL A 278 -27.74 -4.29 7.48
CA VAL A 278 -27.93 -3.90 8.88
C VAL A 278 -28.92 -4.89 9.52
N ILE A 279 -28.43 -5.65 10.51
CA ILE A 279 -29.24 -6.66 11.23
C ILE A 279 -30.07 -5.97 12.31
N ASP A 280 -29.42 -5.11 13.11
CA ASP A 280 -30.00 -4.28 14.13
C ASP A 280 -29.25 -2.92 14.21
N PRO A 281 -29.65 -1.93 15.01
CA PRO A 281 -29.00 -0.63 15.08
C PRO A 281 -27.49 -0.66 15.42
N THR A 282 -27.02 -1.78 15.95
CA THR A 282 -25.65 -1.96 16.46
C THR A 282 -24.85 -3.00 15.68
N SER A 283 -25.46 -3.69 14.72
CA SER A 283 -24.78 -4.78 14.01
C SER A 283 -25.10 -4.84 12.52
N ARG A 284 -24.13 -5.31 11.74
CA ARG A 284 -24.27 -5.57 10.31
C ARG A 284 -23.47 -6.79 9.86
N LEU A 285 -23.92 -7.39 8.78
CA LEU A 285 -23.20 -8.41 8.02
C LEU A 285 -22.80 -7.82 6.68
N THR A 286 -21.53 -7.95 6.31
CA THR A 286 -21.00 -7.44 5.03
C THR A 286 -20.40 -8.60 4.24
N PHE A 287 -20.70 -8.64 2.94
CA PHE A 287 -20.05 -9.50 1.96
C PHE A 287 -19.34 -8.66 0.90
N ILE A 288 -18.08 -8.97 0.63
CA ILE A 288 -17.26 -8.33 -0.41
C ILE A 288 -16.69 -9.43 -1.29
N SER A 289 -16.75 -9.24 -2.60
CA SER A 289 -16.12 -10.14 -3.57
C SER A 289 -15.44 -9.33 -4.66
N GLY A 290 -14.22 -9.73 -5.05
CA GLY A 290 -13.49 -9.15 -6.15
C GLY A 290 -12.92 -10.22 -7.06
N LEU A 291 -12.95 -9.95 -8.36
CA LEU A 291 -12.41 -10.78 -9.43
C LEU A 291 -11.54 -9.94 -10.34
N SER A 292 -10.36 -10.45 -10.70
CA SER A 292 -9.51 -9.88 -11.75
C SER A 292 -8.94 -11.00 -12.61
N ASN A 293 -9.13 -10.91 -13.92
CA ASN A 293 -8.58 -11.82 -14.92
C ASN A 293 -7.73 -11.01 -15.90
N GLY A 294 -6.53 -11.48 -16.24
CA GLY A 294 -5.59 -10.77 -17.10
C GLY A 294 -4.88 -11.68 -18.10
N LEU A 295 -4.74 -11.20 -19.31
CA LEU A 295 -3.94 -11.79 -20.38
C LEU A 295 -2.90 -10.76 -20.82
N TYR A 296 -1.64 -11.14 -20.78
CA TYR A 296 -0.51 -10.28 -21.10
C TYR A 296 0.35 -10.93 -22.17
N GLN A 297 0.75 -10.17 -23.18
CA GLN A 297 1.95 -10.43 -23.95
C GLN A 297 3.13 -9.86 -23.18
N ILE A 298 4.29 -10.51 -23.26
CA ILE A 298 5.54 -9.97 -22.69
C ILE A 298 6.21 -9.15 -23.78
N PRO A 299 6.59 -7.89 -23.51
CA PRO A 299 7.14 -7.01 -24.52
C PRO A 299 8.54 -7.47 -24.96
N ASN A 300 8.72 -7.54 -26.28
CA ASN A 300 9.98 -8.02 -26.89
C ASN A 300 11.04 -6.92 -26.89
N ASN A 301 12.29 -7.32 -26.64
CA ASN A 301 13.48 -6.49 -26.80
C ASN A 301 14.20 -6.87 -28.10
N PRO A 302 14.08 -6.09 -29.20
CA PRO A 302 14.68 -6.42 -30.46
C PRO A 302 16.21 -6.40 -30.45
N GLY A 303 16.84 -7.24 -31.27
CA GLY A 303 18.28 -7.25 -31.44
C GLY A 303 19.07 -8.02 -30.37
N GLN A 304 18.38 -8.82 -29.53
CA GLN A 304 19.05 -9.75 -28.64
C GLN A 304 19.79 -10.82 -29.48
N PRO A 305 21.05 -11.16 -29.13
CA PRO A 305 21.83 -12.15 -29.88
C PRO A 305 21.27 -13.57 -29.67
N SER A 306 21.37 -14.39 -30.72
CA SER A 306 21.21 -15.83 -30.64
C SER A 306 22.48 -16.44 -30.08
N ASN A 307 22.45 -16.95 -28.87
CA ASN A 307 23.61 -17.46 -28.16
C ASN A 307 23.75 -19.00 -28.27
N PHE A 308 22.66 -19.67 -28.65
CA PHE A 308 22.56 -21.13 -28.63
C PHE A 308 21.95 -21.67 -29.93
N THR A 309 22.07 -22.96 -30.13
CA THR A 309 21.36 -23.72 -31.18
C THR A 309 20.38 -24.67 -30.49
N ALA A 310 19.12 -24.62 -30.88
CA ALA A 310 18.08 -25.48 -30.32
C ALA A 310 17.12 -25.95 -31.41
N PHE A 311 16.80 -27.24 -31.46
CA PHE A 311 15.93 -27.88 -32.49
C PHE A 311 16.37 -27.54 -33.90
N GLY A 312 17.70 -27.43 -34.17
CA GLY A 312 18.28 -27.06 -35.45
C GLY A 312 18.20 -25.57 -35.81
N VAL A 313 17.65 -24.74 -34.93
CA VAL A 313 17.59 -23.27 -35.10
C VAL A 313 18.77 -22.61 -34.38
N SER A 314 19.62 -21.89 -35.11
CA SER A 314 20.79 -21.17 -34.58
C SER A 314 20.70 -19.65 -34.70
N ASN A 315 19.62 -19.14 -35.27
CA ASN A 315 19.36 -17.72 -35.40
C ASN A 315 17.87 -17.46 -35.23
N PHE A 316 17.51 -16.65 -34.27
CA PHE A 316 16.11 -16.28 -33.95
C PHE A 316 16.03 -14.76 -33.77
N ASP A 317 15.08 -14.13 -34.48
CA ASP A 317 14.82 -12.71 -34.31
C ASP A 317 14.02 -12.47 -33.03
N SER A 318 14.64 -11.85 -32.03
CA SER A 318 14.03 -11.57 -30.72
C SER A 318 12.78 -10.67 -30.80
N SER A 319 12.57 -9.94 -31.90
CA SER A 319 11.34 -9.20 -32.15
C SER A 319 10.13 -10.09 -32.38
N LEU A 320 10.32 -11.39 -32.63
CA LEU A 320 9.28 -12.39 -32.90
C LEU A 320 8.97 -13.29 -31.69
N LEU A 321 9.61 -13.06 -30.54
CA LEU A 321 9.29 -13.80 -29.31
C LEU A 321 7.78 -13.76 -29.01
N ASN A 322 7.22 -14.90 -28.59
CA ASN A 322 5.78 -15.05 -28.32
C ASN A 322 5.50 -15.50 -26.88
N GLU A 323 6.12 -14.83 -25.93
CA GLU A 323 5.92 -15.06 -24.52
C GLU A 323 4.60 -14.45 -24.03
N ARG A 324 3.92 -15.13 -23.10
CA ARG A 324 2.60 -14.71 -22.61
C ARG A 324 2.43 -15.03 -21.12
N GLN A 325 1.62 -14.23 -20.44
CA GLN A 325 1.22 -14.51 -19.06
C GLN A 325 -0.31 -14.44 -18.93
N LYS A 326 -0.87 -15.41 -18.19
CA LYS A 326 -2.27 -15.43 -17.78
C LYS A 326 -2.34 -15.29 -16.27
N GLU A 327 -3.29 -14.50 -15.78
CA GLU A 327 -3.49 -14.25 -14.36
C GLU A 327 -4.96 -14.33 -13.98
N LEU A 328 -5.23 -14.91 -12.82
CA LEU A 328 -6.55 -14.91 -12.23
C LEU A 328 -6.42 -14.63 -10.73
N ASN A 329 -7.16 -13.63 -10.25
CA ASN A 329 -7.29 -13.33 -8.83
C ASN A 329 -8.77 -13.25 -8.46
N GLN A 330 -9.13 -13.90 -7.38
CA GLN A 330 -10.47 -13.82 -6.79
C GLN A 330 -10.33 -13.78 -5.27
N PHE A 331 -11.03 -12.85 -4.62
CA PHE A 331 -11.12 -12.82 -3.18
C PHE A 331 -12.57 -12.65 -2.72
N ASN A 332 -12.87 -13.17 -1.55
CA ASN A 332 -14.15 -13.02 -0.90
C ASN A 332 -13.92 -12.72 0.59
N VAL A 333 -14.77 -11.87 1.15
CA VAL A 333 -14.79 -11.51 2.56
C VAL A 333 -16.22 -11.57 3.07
N VAL A 334 -16.42 -12.22 4.20
CA VAL A 334 -17.67 -12.14 5.00
C VAL A 334 -17.30 -11.55 6.34
N ALA A 335 -17.90 -10.43 6.72
CA ALA A 335 -17.58 -9.73 7.96
C ALA A 335 -18.85 -9.44 8.77
N TYR A 336 -18.85 -9.86 10.02
CA TYR A 336 -19.82 -9.46 11.01
C TYR A 336 -19.23 -8.36 11.90
N GLN A 337 -19.91 -7.23 11.98
CA GLN A 337 -19.53 -6.12 12.83
C GLN A 337 -20.60 -5.85 13.86
N LYS A 338 -20.17 -5.55 15.09
CA LYS A 338 -21.06 -5.08 16.17
C LYS A 338 -20.40 -3.91 16.90
N SER A 339 -21.24 -2.95 17.33
CA SER A 339 -20.84 -1.76 18.08
C SER A 339 -21.87 -1.47 19.16
N GLY A 340 -21.44 -1.23 20.40
CA GLY A 340 -22.30 -0.87 21.51
C GLY A 340 -21.63 -1.12 22.85
N ASP A 341 -22.16 -0.52 23.92
CA ASP A 341 -21.69 -0.70 25.30
C ASP A 341 -20.18 -0.51 25.51
N GLY A 342 -19.58 0.38 24.73
CA GLY A 342 -18.14 0.66 24.80
C GLY A 342 -17.27 -0.34 24.04
N ILE A 343 -17.84 -1.34 23.37
CA ILE A 343 -17.12 -2.34 22.57
C ILE A 343 -17.51 -2.19 21.11
N ASP A 344 -16.49 -2.12 20.24
CA ASP A 344 -16.62 -2.22 18.80
C ASP A 344 -15.79 -3.41 18.35
N TYR A 345 -16.38 -4.38 17.63
CA TYR A 345 -15.63 -5.52 17.11
C TYR A 345 -16.05 -5.90 15.69
N GLN A 346 -15.11 -6.51 14.98
CA GLN A 346 -15.33 -7.07 13.66
C GLN A 346 -14.69 -8.46 13.57
N LEU A 347 -15.54 -9.47 13.29
CA LEU A 347 -15.11 -10.82 12.98
C LEU A 347 -15.29 -11.07 11.49
N SER A 348 -14.24 -11.50 10.80
CA SER A 348 -14.27 -11.73 9.36
C SER A 348 -13.67 -13.08 8.98
N TYR A 349 -14.30 -13.72 8.00
CA TYR A 349 -13.71 -14.78 7.20
C TYR A 349 -13.31 -14.21 5.85
N PHE A 350 -12.15 -14.60 5.36
CA PHE A 350 -11.68 -14.21 4.03
C PHE A 350 -11.06 -15.40 3.30
N ASN A 351 -11.15 -15.38 1.97
CA ASN A 351 -10.36 -16.25 1.12
C ASN A 351 -9.83 -15.49 -0.08
N ARG A 352 -8.71 -15.95 -0.63
CA ARG A 352 -8.17 -15.49 -1.91
C ARG A 352 -7.65 -16.68 -2.71
N TYR A 353 -8.08 -16.78 -3.96
CA TYR A 353 -7.48 -17.61 -4.99
C TYR A 353 -6.67 -16.73 -5.92
N SER A 354 -5.45 -17.12 -6.24
CA SER A 354 -4.57 -16.41 -7.17
C SER A 354 -3.79 -17.41 -8.00
N GLN A 355 -3.71 -17.15 -9.30
CA GLN A 355 -3.00 -17.97 -10.26
C GLN A 355 -2.22 -17.08 -11.23
N LEU A 356 -1.01 -17.50 -11.54
CA LEU A 356 -0.15 -16.94 -12.58
C LEU A 356 0.37 -18.10 -13.45
N HIS A 357 0.32 -17.93 -14.76
CA HIS A 357 0.88 -18.87 -15.72
C HIS A 357 1.65 -18.11 -16.80
N PHE A 358 2.97 -18.10 -16.71
CA PHE A 358 3.87 -17.61 -17.74
C PHE A 358 4.15 -18.74 -18.73
N ILE A 359 4.02 -18.46 -20.01
CA ILE A 359 4.20 -19.39 -21.14
C ILE A 359 5.30 -18.86 -22.01
N PRO A 360 6.46 -19.56 -22.13
CA PRO A 360 7.62 -19.13 -22.90
C PRO A 360 7.42 -19.28 -24.41
N ASP A 361 8.27 -18.64 -25.19
CA ASP A 361 8.56 -19.03 -26.57
C ASP A 361 9.58 -20.18 -26.56
N GLN A 362 9.14 -21.41 -26.82
CA GLN A 362 9.99 -22.61 -26.67
C GLN A 362 11.26 -22.59 -27.50
N ILE A 363 11.24 -22.00 -28.69
CA ILE A 363 12.41 -21.95 -29.58
C ILE A 363 13.20 -20.69 -29.34
N GLY A 364 12.55 -19.53 -29.33
CA GLY A 364 13.18 -18.25 -29.18
C GLY A 364 13.94 -18.13 -27.86
N ASP A 365 13.32 -18.50 -26.72
CA ASP A 365 13.97 -18.45 -25.42
C ASP A 365 15.16 -19.40 -25.32
N LEU A 366 15.07 -20.61 -25.86
CA LEU A 366 16.21 -21.53 -25.91
C LEU A 366 17.37 -20.99 -26.74
N VAL A 367 17.08 -20.42 -27.91
CA VAL A 367 18.10 -19.90 -28.82
C VAL A 367 18.76 -18.63 -28.25
N ILE A 368 18.01 -17.77 -27.56
CA ILE A 368 18.50 -16.53 -26.99
C ILE A 368 19.12 -16.76 -25.61
N ASN A 369 18.39 -17.45 -24.73
CA ASN A 369 18.66 -17.54 -23.30
C ASN A 369 19.19 -18.90 -22.84
N GLY A 370 19.13 -19.94 -23.70
CA GLY A 370 19.51 -21.32 -23.34
C GLY A 370 18.50 -22.03 -22.44
N VAL A 371 17.38 -21.39 -22.12
CA VAL A 371 16.32 -21.96 -21.28
C VAL A 371 14.98 -21.37 -21.67
N ALA A 372 13.94 -22.23 -21.75
CA ALA A 372 12.55 -21.84 -21.92
C ALA A 372 11.72 -22.44 -20.77
N SER A 373 11.23 -21.58 -19.85
CA SER A 373 10.52 -22.00 -18.64
C SER A 373 9.04 -21.69 -18.70
N ASP A 374 8.20 -22.73 -18.68
CA ASP A 374 6.77 -22.63 -18.38
C ASP A 374 6.60 -22.54 -16.86
N VAL A 375 6.11 -21.40 -16.35
CA VAL A 375 6.03 -21.11 -14.92
C VAL A 375 4.59 -21.02 -14.49
N TYR A 376 4.15 -21.99 -13.70
CA TYR A 376 2.80 -22.00 -13.12
C TYR A 376 2.86 -21.83 -11.61
N ARG A 377 2.17 -20.83 -11.09
CA ARG A 377 2.02 -20.56 -9.65
C ARG A 377 0.56 -20.40 -9.29
N GLN A 378 0.20 -20.95 -8.14
CA GLN A 378 -1.15 -20.85 -7.59
C GLN A 378 -1.08 -20.71 -6.08
N THR A 379 -1.92 -19.85 -5.53
CA THR A 379 -2.18 -19.79 -4.09
C THR A 379 -3.68 -19.87 -3.82
N PHE A 380 -4.04 -20.56 -2.75
CA PHE A 380 -5.38 -20.55 -2.20
C PHE A 380 -5.27 -20.32 -0.69
N VAL A 381 -5.70 -19.14 -0.26
CA VAL A 381 -5.64 -18.71 1.15
C VAL A 381 -7.04 -18.69 1.73
N ASN A 382 -7.19 -19.23 2.93
CA ASN A 382 -8.40 -19.09 3.76
C ASN A 382 -7.98 -18.59 5.13
N GLY A 383 -8.74 -17.67 5.70
CA GLY A 383 -8.41 -17.15 7.02
C GLY A 383 -9.58 -16.53 7.75
N ILE A 384 -9.34 -16.31 9.03
CA ILE A 384 -10.23 -15.63 9.97
C ILE A 384 -9.44 -14.50 10.61
N GLN A 385 -10.04 -13.33 10.72
CA GLN A 385 -9.51 -12.17 11.43
C GLN A 385 -10.58 -11.66 12.38
N GLU A 386 -10.20 -11.37 13.61
CA GLU A 386 -11.02 -10.68 14.61
C GLU A 386 -10.25 -9.49 15.14
N ASP A 387 -10.91 -8.34 15.24
CA ASP A 387 -10.38 -7.11 15.82
C ASP A 387 -11.44 -6.46 16.70
N THR A 388 -11.05 -6.10 17.93
CA THR A 388 -11.90 -5.46 18.92
C THR A 388 -11.24 -4.20 19.47
N ALA A 389 -12.04 -3.15 19.66
CA ALA A 389 -11.71 -1.96 20.43
C ALA A 389 -12.66 -1.84 21.62
N TYR A 390 -12.13 -1.85 22.84
CA TYR A 390 -12.86 -1.70 24.09
C TYR A 390 -12.48 -0.41 24.79
N ARG A 391 -13.45 0.49 24.95
CA ARG A 391 -13.27 1.74 25.70
C ARG A 391 -13.38 1.48 27.19
N PHE A 392 -12.24 1.50 27.88
CA PHE A 392 -12.17 1.32 29.33
C PHE A 392 -12.03 2.67 30.03
N GLY A 393 -13.11 3.13 30.61
CA GLY A 393 -13.19 4.46 31.20
C GLY A 393 -13.06 5.58 30.15
N TYR A 394 -12.48 6.72 30.55
CA TYR A 394 -12.31 7.90 29.69
C TYR A 394 -10.93 7.98 29.02
N ALA A 395 -9.94 7.27 29.56
CA ALA A 395 -8.54 7.43 29.24
C ALA A 395 -7.97 6.29 28.39
N HIS A 396 -8.58 5.10 28.40
CA HIS A 396 -8.03 3.92 27.78
C HIS A 396 -8.93 3.37 26.69
N THR A 397 -8.32 2.99 25.57
CA THR A 397 -8.94 2.16 24.54
C THR A 397 -8.07 0.93 24.32
N LEU A 398 -8.51 -0.20 24.86
CA LEU A 398 -7.86 -1.47 24.66
C LEU A 398 -8.23 -2.02 23.28
N ARG A 399 -7.24 -2.36 22.47
CA ARG A 399 -7.44 -3.06 21.20
C ARG A 399 -6.76 -4.41 21.26
N PHE A 400 -7.48 -5.43 20.84
CA PHE A 400 -6.95 -6.78 20.77
C PHE A 400 -7.58 -7.50 19.59
N GLY A 401 -6.90 -8.49 19.10
CA GLY A 401 -7.39 -9.26 17.97
C GLY A 401 -6.44 -10.39 17.61
N PHE A 402 -6.91 -11.21 16.68
CA PHE A 402 -6.12 -12.29 16.12
C PHE A 402 -6.41 -12.46 14.63
N SER A 403 -5.45 -13.06 13.93
CA SER A 403 -5.61 -13.53 12.56
C SER A 403 -5.00 -14.92 12.44
N VAL A 404 -5.70 -15.81 11.74
CA VAL A 404 -5.20 -17.16 11.40
C VAL A 404 -5.52 -17.39 9.94
N SER A 405 -4.50 -17.75 9.15
CA SER A 405 -4.69 -18.11 7.74
C SER A 405 -3.91 -19.35 7.39
N ALA A 406 -4.50 -20.16 6.52
CA ALA A 406 -3.88 -21.28 5.84
C ALA A 406 -3.71 -20.95 4.37
N GLU A 407 -2.48 -21.04 3.86
CA GLU A 407 -2.13 -20.84 2.46
C GLU A 407 -1.67 -22.15 1.86
N ARG A 408 -2.37 -22.62 0.83
CA ARG A 408 -1.88 -23.68 -0.04
C ARG A 408 -1.26 -23.06 -1.28
N SER A 409 0.05 -23.17 -1.42
CA SER A 409 0.79 -22.79 -2.62
C SER A 409 1.14 -23.99 -3.48
N LEU A 410 1.12 -23.79 -4.79
CA LEU A 410 1.61 -24.71 -5.81
C LEU A 410 2.56 -23.92 -6.71
N VAL A 411 3.77 -24.43 -6.88
CA VAL A 411 4.78 -23.93 -7.83
C VAL A 411 5.14 -25.07 -8.75
N ASN A 412 5.06 -24.85 -10.06
CA ASN A 412 5.43 -25.82 -11.07
C ASN A 412 6.20 -25.08 -12.18
N ASN A 413 7.50 -25.36 -12.27
CA ASN A 413 8.38 -24.80 -13.28
C ASN A 413 8.80 -25.95 -14.21
N ILE A 414 8.39 -25.88 -15.47
CA ILE A 414 8.82 -26.82 -16.52
C ILE A 414 9.81 -26.09 -17.39
N SER A 415 11.11 -26.35 -17.18
CA SER A 415 12.16 -25.67 -17.93
C SER A 415 12.74 -26.60 -18.99
N THR A 416 12.66 -26.21 -20.26
CA THR A 416 13.43 -26.85 -21.34
C THR A 416 14.80 -26.21 -21.38
N VAL A 417 15.85 -27.03 -21.35
CA VAL A 417 17.27 -26.63 -21.25
C VAL A 417 18.12 -27.36 -22.26
N LEU A 418 19.31 -26.84 -22.54
CA LEU A 418 20.32 -27.54 -23.35
C LEU A 418 21.32 -28.24 -22.43
N PRO A 419 21.71 -29.50 -22.73
CA PRO A 419 22.75 -30.18 -22.00
C PRO A 419 24.12 -29.57 -22.35
N LEU A 420 25.06 -29.67 -21.38
CA LEU A 420 26.48 -29.30 -21.59
C LEU A 420 27.31 -30.57 -21.81
N ASP A 421 28.25 -30.52 -22.73
CA ASP A 421 29.26 -31.57 -22.93
C ASP A 421 30.31 -31.60 -21.83
N ALA A 422 31.27 -32.51 -21.87
CA ALA A 422 32.33 -32.60 -20.89
C ALA A 422 33.25 -31.37 -20.86
N GLY A 423 33.24 -30.54 -21.89
CA GLY A 423 33.95 -29.27 -21.98
C GLY A 423 33.15 -28.07 -21.50
N GLY A 424 31.89 -28.28 -21.09
CA GLY A 424 30.98 -27.22 -20.66
C GLY A 424 30.31 -26.47 -21.82
N SER A 425 30.39 -26.98 -23.04
CA SER A 425 29.74 -26.38 -24.20
C SER A 425 28.34 -26.93 -24.40
N PRO A 426 27.32 -26.06 -24.64
CA PRO A 426 25.96 -26.52 -24.90
C PRO A 426 25.85 -27.15 -26.28
N PHE A 427 25.01 -28.19 -26.41
CA PHE A 427 24.72 -28.83 -27.69
C PHE A 427 23.22 -29.04 -27.91
N ASP A 428 22.81 -29.12 -29.18
CA ASP A 428 21.41 -29.17 -29.59
C ASP A 428 20.78 -30.58 -29.31
N ALA A 429 20.45 -30.77 -28.05
CA ALA A 429 19.63 -31.91 -27.58
C ALA A 429 18.74 -31.46 -26.40
N PRO A 430 17.85 -30.46 -26.63
CA PRO A 430 17.07 -29.89 -25.55
C PRO A 430 16.18 -30.95 -24.89
N PHE A 431 16.04 -30.85 -23.56
CA PHE A 431 15.16 -31.70 -22.77
C PHE A 431 14.48 -30.89 -21.66
N SER A 432 13.34 -31.40 -21.17
CA SER A 432 12.61 -30.68 -20.10
C SER A 432 12.92 -31.24 -18.72
N VAL A 433 13.10 -30.34 -17.76
CA VAL A 433 13.19 -30.62 -16.32
C VAL A 433 11.93 -30.12 -15.62
N PHE A 434 11.51 -30.85 -14.58
CA PHE A 434 10.27 -30.59 -13.87
C PHE A 434 10.59 -30.29 -12.41
N ASP A 435 10.53 -29.02 -12.02
CA ASP A 435 10.70 -28.57 -10.64
C ASP A 435 9.36 -28.13 -10.07
N ALA A 436 8.76 -28.97 -9.23
CA ALA A 436 7.43 -28.77 -8.69
C ALA A 436 7.42 -28.89 -7.17
N SER A 437 6.75 -27.97 -6.51
CA SER A 437 6.50 -28.03 -5.08
C SER A 437 5.08 -27.63 -4.73
N ALA A 438 4.56 -28.20 -3.64
CA ALA A 438 3.28 -27.84 -3.06
C ALA A 438 3.40 -27.81 -1.55
N LYS A 439 2.95 -26.74 -0.93
CA LYS A 439 3.02 -26.56 0.53
C LYS A 439 1.73 -25.95 1.04
N THR A 440 1.24 -26.46 2.17
CA THR A 440 0.25 -25.74 2.98
C THR A 440 0.99 -25.14 4.16
N GLY A 441 1.01 -23.81 4.22
CA GLY A 441 1.59 -23.06 5.32
C GLY A 441 0.51 -22.39 6.16
N TRP A 442 0.88 -21.98 7.37
CA TRP A 442 0.01 -21.27 8.29
C TRP A 442 0.68 -20.01 8.80
N LEU A 443 -0.10 -18.94 8.85
CA LEU A 443 0.28 -17.69 9.51
C LEU A 443 -0.71 -17.40 10.62
N LEU A 444 -0.20 -17.19 11.83
CA LEU A 444 -0.98 -16.82 13.01
C LEU A 444 -0.43 -15.52 13.58
N GLY A 445 -1.31 -14.60 13.91
CA GLY A 445 -0.96 -13.35 14.56
C GLY A 445 -1.96 -13.03 15.67
N THR A 446 -1.50 -12.56 16.82
CA THR A 446 -2.35 -12.01 17.86
C THR A 446 -1.72 -10.77 18.45
N TYR A 447 -2.54 -9.83 18.90
CA TYR A 447 -2.05 -8.59 19.47
C TYR A 447 -2.93 -8.11 20.63
N LEU A 448 -2.29 -7.33 21.51
CA LEU A 448 -2.93 -6.53 22.54
C LEU A 448 -2.24 -5.17 22.58
N GLN A 449 -3.01 -4.08 22.59
CA GLN A 449 -2.49 -2.73 22.75
C GLN A 449 -3.44 -1.85 23.54
N ASP A 450 -2.90 -0.86 24.22
CA ASP A 450 -3.65 0.19 24.92
C ASP A 450 -3.31 1.54 24.32
N GLU A 451 -4.33 2.26 23.88
CA GLU A 451 -4.28 3.68 23.59
C GLU A 451 -4.67 4.45 24.85
N TRP A 452 -3.66 5.00 25.53
CA TRP A 452 -3.83 5.75 26.75
C TRP A 452 -3.77 7.27 26.50
N LYS A 453 -4.90 7.93 26.74
CA LYS A 453 -5.00 9.40 26.77
C LYS A 453 -4.44 9.91 28.10
N ILE A 454 -3.10 10.13 28.15
CA ILE A 454 -2.43 10.64 29.36
C ILE A 454 -2.98 12.02 29.72
N THR A 455 -3.18 12.86 28.71
CA THR A 455 -3.84 14.16 28.81
C THR A 455 -4.71 14.40 27.58
N ASN A 456 -5.44 15.51 27.52
CA ASN A 456 -6.26 15.85 26.34
C ASN A 456 -5.45 16.05 25.05
N ASN A 457 -4.14 16.29 25.18
CA ASN A 457 -3.23 16.58 24.07
C ASN A 457 -2.06 15.60 23.95
N LEU A 458 -1.99 14.56 24.80
CA LEU A 458 -0.92 13.58 24.82
C LEU A 458 -1.49 12.17 24.88
N ASN A 459 -1.31 11.39 23.82
CA ASN A 459 -1.73 9.99 23.72
C ASN A 459 -0.50 9.09 23.62
N LEU A 460 -0.47 8.04 24.41
CA LEU A 460 0.50 6.94 24.33
C LEU A 460 -0.23 5.72 23.77
N ASN A 461 0.32 5.06 22.77
CA ASN A 461 -0.13 3.76 22.31
C ASN A 461 0.98 2.74 22.57
N ALA A 462 0.72 1.73 23.37
CA ALA A 462 1.66 0.68 23.70
C ALA A 462 1.05 -0.69 23.49
N GLY A 463 1.76 -1.58 22.81
CA GLY A 463 1.23 -2.90 22.46
C GLY A 463 2.29 -3.96 22.28
N LEU A 464 1.81 -5.19 22.27
CA LEU A 464 2.59 -6.38 21.99
C LEU A 464 1.86 -7.22 20.96
N ARG A 465 2.60 -7.68 19.97
CA ARG A 465 2.12 -8.61 18.95
C ARG A 465 2.94 -9.90 19.02
N PHE A 466 2.30 -11.04 18.81
CA PHE A 466 2.95 -12.31 18.59
C PHE A 466 2.57 -12.83 17.21
N ASP A 467 3.56 -13.20 16.40
CA ASP A 467 3.40 -13.83 15.11
C ASP A 467 4.06 -15.21 15.10
N GLN A 468 3.40 -16.19 14.49
CA GLN A 468 3.90 -17.54 14.24
C GLN A 468 3.69 -17.89 12.77
N MET A 469 4.75 -18.35 12.13
CA MET A 469 4.77 -18.84 10.76
C MET A 469 5.11 -20.34 10.76
N TYR A 470 4.36 -21.12 9.99
CA TYR A 470 4.64 -22.50 9.59
C TYR A 470 4.60 -22.58 8.07
N GLN A 471 5.77 -22.42 7.43
CA GLN A 471 5.92 -22.47 5.98
C GLN A 471 7.04 -23.44 5.61
N TYR A 472 7.95 -23.10 4.67
CA TYR A 472 9.16 -23.88 4.43
C TYR A 472 10.14 -23.81 5.61
N VAL A 473 10.08 -22.74 6.37
CA VAL A 473 10.75 -22.55 7.65
C VAL A 473 9.70 -22.22 8.71
N ASP A 474 9.85 -22.77 9.92
CA ASP A 474 9.02 -22.44 11.06
C ASP A 474 9.70 -21.35 11.89
N ALA A 475 8.96 -20.27 12.17
CA ALA A 475 9.51 -19.14 12.93
C ALA A 475 8.44 -18.36 13.66
N ASN A 476 8.84 -17.67 14.73
CA ASN A 476 7.96 -16.80 15.49
C ASN A 476 8.69 -15.57 16.05
N GLN A 477 7.91 -14.59 16.49
CA GLN A 477 8.44 -13.43 17.19
C GLN A 477 7.40 -12.76 18.08
N PHE A 478 7.86 -12.26 19.24
CA PHE A 478 7.20 -11.21 19.99
C PHE A 478 7.67 -9.83 19.53
N SER A 479 6.73 -8.96 19.23
CA SER A 479 6.95 -7.68 18.59
C SER A 479 6.36 -6.54 19.44
N PRO A 480 7.13 -5.98 20.39
CA PRO A 480 6.70 -4.80 21.15
C PRO A 480 6.63 -3.58 20.25
N ARG A 481 5.65 -2.72 20.51
CA ARG A 481 5.41 -1.48 19.77
C ARG A 481 4.95 -0.38 20.72
N ILE A 482 5.47 0.82 20.51
CA ILE A 482 5.12 1.98 21.30
C ILE A 482 5.12 3.21 20.41
N SER A 483 4.10 4.04 20.52
CA SER A 483 4.05 5.33 19.84
C SER A 483 3.41 6.39 20.72
N LEU A 484 3.84 7.63 20.53
CA LEU A 484 3.38 8.82 21.21
C LEU A 484 2.83 9.82 20.21
N THR A 485 1.66 10.37 20.48
CA THR A 485 1.11 11.50 19.73
C THR A 485 0.90 12.67 20.66
N TRP A 486 1.50 13.83 20.33
CA TRP A 486 1.43 15.04 21.13
C TRP A 486 0.91 16.21 20.31
N LYS A 487 -0.13 16.87 20.82
CA LYS A 487 -0.78 18.06 20.22
C LYS A 487 -0.62 19.27 21.12
N PRO A 488 0.60 19.87 21.20
CA PRO A 488 0.88 20.99 22.13
C PRO A 488 0.07 22.23 21.83
N PHE A 489 -0.20 22.48 20.54
CA PHE A 489 -0.94 23.63 20.05
C PHE A 489 -2.01 23.18 19.06
N GLU A 490 -3.02 24.01 18.89
CA GLU A 490 -4.01 23.77 17.84
C GLU A 490 -3.33 23.71 16.45
N GLY A 491 -3.66 22.70 15.66
CA GLY A 491 -3.08 22.48 14.33
C GLY A 491 -1.68 21.89 14.30
N THR A 492 -1.01 21.66 15.45
CA THR A 492 0.30 21.00 15.52
C THR A 492 0.16 19.60 16.10
N THR A 493 0.63 18.60 15.38
CA THR A 493 0.67 17.21 15.84
C THR A 493 2.07 16.65 15.67
N PHE A 494 2.70 16.27 16.78
CA PHE A 494 3.93 15.49 16.79
C PHE A 494 3.59 14.02 16.99
N HIS A 495 4.36 13.13 16.35
CA HIS A 495 4.37 11.72 16.71
C HIS A 495 5.81 11.21 16.80
N ALA A 496 5.99 10.17 17.59
CA ALA A 496 7.22 9.40 17.67
C ALA A 496 6.87 7.95 17.97
N GLY A 497 7.57 6.99 17.37
CA GLY A 497 7.25 5.59 17.55
C GLY A 497 8.43 4.66 17.38
N TYR A 498 8.28 3.48 18.00
CA TYR A 498 9.12 2.32 17.82
C TYR A 498 8.25 1.09 17.55
N ALA A 499 8.63 0.33 16.55
CA ALA A 499 8.01 -0.96 16.24
C ALA A 499 9.05 -2.02 15.94
N ARG A 500 8.93 -3.18 16.60
CA ARG A 500 9.61 -4.40 16.17
C ARG A 500 8.68 -5.15 15.23
N ASN A 501 9.18 -5.61 14.08
CA ASN A 501 8.39 -6.22 13.03
C ASN A 501 8.88 -7.63 12.69
N PHE A 502 7.95 -8.47 12.26
CA PHE A 502 8.16 -9.80 11.72
C PHE A 502 7.47 -9.90 10.37
N THR A 503 8.25 -10.19 9.31
CA THR A 503 7.77 -10.25 7.93
C THR A 503 8.06 -11.62 7.34
N PRO A 504 7.05 -12.51 7.18
CA PRO A 504 7.20 -13.78 6.49
C PRO A 504 7.54 -13.57 5.01
N PRO A 505 8.35 -14.41 4.36
CA PRO A 505 8.47 -14.39 2.92
C PRO A 505 7.15 -14.82 2.25
N PRO A 506 6.83 -14.35 1.03
CA PRO A 506 5.75 -14.91 0.24
C PRO A 506 6.01 -16.40 -0.01
N GLN A 507 5.07 -17.29 0.36
CA GLN A 507 5.31 -18.73 0.35
C GLN A 507 5.63 -19.26 -1.06
N VAL A 508 5.01 -18.72 -2.10
CA VAL A 508 5.28 -19.11 -3.49
C VAL A 508 6.68 -18.73 -3.97
N LEU A 509 7.28 -17.66 -3.42
CA LEU A 509 8.62 -17.19 -3.77
C LEU A 509 9.69 -17.84 -2.88
N ALA A 510 9.31 -18.34 -1.72
CA ALA A 510 10.20 -19.08 -0.81
C ALA A 510 10.23 -20.59 -1.10
N ALA A 511 9.54 -21.04 -2.15
CA ALA A 511 9.57 -22.45 -2.57
C ALA A 511 11.01 -22.86 -2.93
N PRO A 512 11.51 -24.00 -2.40
CA PRO A 512 12.87 -24.44 -2.68
C PRO A 512 13.02 -24.86 -4.15
N THR A 513 14.12 -24.46 -4.78
CA THR A 513 14.51 -24.85 -6.13
C THR A 513 15.38 -26.11 -6.07
N ASN A 514 15.07 -27.12 -6.88
CA ASN A 514 15.87 -28.34 -6.97
C ASN A 514 17.02 -28.18 -7.98
N LEU A 515 18.15 -27.66 -7.53
CA LEU A 515 19.33 -27.42 -8.39
C LEU A 515 19.92 -28.68 -9.01
N ALA A 516 19.65 -29.87 -8.47
CA ALA A 516 20.15 -31.12 -9.05
C ALA A 516 19.54 -31.41 -10.44
N LEU A 517 18.35 -30.87 -10.72
CA LEU A 517 17.68 -31.05 -12.00
C LEU A 517 18.33 -30.29 -13.16
N VAL A 518 19.07 -29.24 -12.87
CA VAL A 518 19.66 -28.33 -13.87
C VAL A 518 21.18 -28.46 -13.96
N GLN A 519 21.79 -29.42 -13.25
CA GLN A 519 23.23 -29.68 -13.36
C GLN A 519 23.61 -30.16 -14.77
N ASN A 520 24.77 -29.72 -15.28
CA ASN A 520 25.25 -29.97 -16.64
C ASN A 520 24.29 -29.48 -17.73
N THR A 521 23.57 -28.39 -17.46
CA THR A 521 22.69 -27.72 -18.42
C THR A 521 22.99 -26.24 -18.51
N THR A 522 22.43 -25.56 -19.51
CA THR A 522 22.51 -24.10 -19.69
C THR A 522 21.89 -23.30 -18.53
N GLN A 523 21.10 -23.91 -17.67
CA GLN A 523 20.53 -23.26 -16.48
C GLN A 523 21.31 -23.57 -15.18
N GLN A 524 22.45 -24.28 -15.28
CA GLN A 524 23.26 -24.56 -14.10
C GLN A 524 23.79 -23.27 -13.47
N PRO A 525 23.50 -22.98 -12.18
CA PRO A 525 24.04 -21.80 -11.53
C PRO A 525 25.53 -21.93 -11.23
N ALA A 526 26.25 -20.80 -11.19
CA ALA A 526 27.66 -20.77 -10.83
C ALA A 526 27.93 -21.13 -9.36
N VAL A 527 26.93 -20.92 -8.50
CA VAL A 527 26.96 -21.24 -7.05
C VAL A 527 25.83 -22.20 -6.75
N SER A 528 26.13 -23.27 -6.01
CA SER A 528 25.14 -24.29 -5.65
C SER A 528 24.52 -24.12 -4.25
N ALA A 529 24.97 -23.13 -3.48
CA ALA A 529 24.42 -22.87 -2.14
C ALA A 529 22.97 -22.33 -2.27
N HIS A 530 22.06 -22.92 -1.51
CA HIS A 530 20.63 -22.62 -1.57
C HIS A 530 19.95 -22.74 -0.20
N ASP A 531 20.50 -22.02 0.80
CA ASP A 531 19.90 -21.96 2.11
C ASP A 531 18.45 -21.44 2.04
N PRO A 532 17.56 -21.91 2.93
CA PRO A 532 16.15 -21.57 2.88
C PRO A 532 15.90 -20.07 3.16
N VAL A 533 14.85 -19.54 2.56
CA VAL A 533 14.42 -18.14 2.80
C VAL A 533 13.84 -17.99 4.19
N LEU A 534 14.36 -17.03 4.95
CA LEU A 534 14.01 -16.74 6.33
C LEU A 534 13.03 -15.57 6.43
N PRO A 535 12.22 -15.47 7.50
CA PRO A 535 11.42 -14.28 7.74
C PRO A 535 12.30 -13.10 8.18
N GLU A 536 12.04 -11.93 7.62
CA GLU A 536 12.71 -10.69 8.02
C GLU A 536 12.29 -10.28 9.44
N ARG A 537 13.27 -9.81 10.22
CA ARG A 537 13.08 -9.22 11.55
C ARG A 537 13.65 -7.81 11.58
N SER A 538 12.80 -6.83 11.82
CA SER A 538 13.24 -5.43 11.77
C SER A 538 12.82 -4.62 13.00
N ASN A 539 13.56 -3.53 13.24
CA ASN A 539 13.23 -2.50 14.19
C ASN A 539 13.09 -1.18 13.45
N VAL A 540 11.97 -0.50 13.66
CA VAL A 540 11.64 0.78 13.01
C VAL A 540 11.50 1.85 14.09
N PHE A 541 12.16 2.97 13.87
CA PHE A 541 12.01 4.21 14.62
C PHE A 541 11.46 5.28 13.67
N ASP A 542 10.48 6.01 14.12
CA ASP A 542 9.78 7.02 13.31
C ASP A 542 9.46 8.23 14.17
N VAL A 543 9.65 9.44 13.61
CA VAL A 543 9.33 10.71 14.26
C VAL A 543 8.84 11.69 13.22
N GLY A 544 7.77 12.39 13.53
CA GLY A 544 7.24 13.38 12.59
C GLY A 544 6.44 14.49 13.23
N VAL A 545 6.19 15.51 12.44
CA VAL A 545 5.35 16.64 12.79
C VAL A 545 4.45 17.01 11.62
N VAL A 546 3.20 17.31 11.92
CA VAL A 546 2.23 17.88 10.98
C VAL A 546 1.76 19.21 11.55
N GLN A 547 1.76 20.25 10.71
CA GLN A 547 1.36 21.60 11.07
C GLN A 547 0.34 22.17 10.08
N LYS A 548 -0.81 22.61 10.58
CA LYS A 548 -1.75 23.45 9.84
C LYS A 548 -1.29 24.89 9.90
N ILE A 549 -1.15 25.53 8.75
CA ILE A 549 -0.67 26.92 8.65
C ILE A 549 -1.88 27.86 8.62
N TYR A 550 -2.28 28.35 9.77
CA TYR A 550 -3.49 29.19 9.89
C TYR A 550 -3.41 30.51 9.14
N ALA A 551 -2.20 31.03 8.90
CA ALA A 551 -2.00 32.23 8.06
C ALA A 551 -2.40 32.00 6.60
N ILE A 552 -2.44 30.74 6.15
CA ILE A 552 -2.87 30.32 4.81
C ILE A 552 -3.94 29.23 4.99
N PRO A 553 -5.22 29.60 5.12
CA PRO A 553 -6.29 28.64 5.39
C PRO A 553 -6.33 27.50 4.37
N GLY A 554 -6.30 26.26 4.87
CA GLY A 554 -6.27 25.06 4.04
C GLY A 554 -4.88 24.52 3.73
N LEU A 555 -3.79 25.17 4.17
CA LEU A 555 -2.43 24.67 4.04
C LEU A 555 -2.05 23.81 5.26
N GLU A 556 -1.61 22.59 4.99
CA GLU A 556 -0.99 21.66 5.94
C GLU A 556 0.39 21.27 5.42
N VAL A 557 1.39 21.24 6.30
CA VAL A 557 2.74 20.79 5.99
C VAL A 557 3.17 19.74 7.01
N GLY A 558 4.00 18.79 6.61
CA GLY A 558 4.51 17.74 7.49
C GLY A 558 5.92 17.34 7.14
N VAL A 559 6.63 16.85 8.15
CA VAL A 559 7.96 16.27 8.03
C VAL A 559 7.96 14.98 8.83
N ASP A 560 8.43 13.90 8.23
CA ASP A 560 8.62 12.59 8.85
C ASP A 560 10.06 12.14 8.64
N ALA A 561 10.68 11.56 9.66
CA ALA A 561 12.00 10.94 9.57
C ALA A 561 11.95 9.54 10.16
N TYR A 562 12.58 8.58 9.50
CA TYR A 562 12.56 7.19 9.92
C TYR A 562 13.93 6.55 9.84
N TYR A 563 14.13 5.53 10.69
CA TYR A 563 15.29 4.65 10.66
C TYR A 563 14.86 3.22 10.93
N LYS A 564 15.20 2.31 10.00
CA LYS A 564 14.94 0.87 10.11
C LYS A 564 16.24 0.09 10.06
N THR A 565 16.35 -0.92 10.91
CA THR A 565 17.36 -1.97 10.79
C THR A 565 16.67 -3.32 10.62
N ALA A 566 17.20 -4.16 9.75
CA ALA A 566 16.67 -5.49 9.49
C ALA A 566 17.74 -6.56 9.62
N ARG A 567 17.33 -7.77 9.99
CA ARG A 567 18.05 -9.04 9.81
C ARG A 567 17.25 -9.91 8.89
N ASP A 568 17.93 -10.74 8.11
CA ASP A 568 17.32 -11.61 7.12
C ASP A 568 16.41 -10.78 6.17
N GLN A 569 16.87 -9.59 5.74
CA GLN A 569 16.08 -8.69 4.90
C GLN A 569 15.67 -9.41 3.62
N ILE A 570 14.36 -9.45 3.34
CA ILE A 570 13.81 -10.13 2.18
C ILE A 570 13.92 -9.22 0.95
N ASP A 571 14.32 -9.84 -0.16
CA ASP A 571 14.28 -9.25 -1.49
C ASP A 571 13.96 -10.34 -2.53
N ASP A 572 13.68 -9.97 -3.77
CA ASP A 572 13.36 -10.88 -4.85
C ASP A 572 14.48 -10.89 -5.91
N GLY A 573 14.76 -12.07 -6.44
CA GLY A 573 15.70 -12.29 -7.53
C GLY A 573 15.12 -13.18 -8.62
N GLN A 574 15.81 -13.24 -9.75
CA GLN A 574 15.45 -14.06 -10.89
C GLN A 574 16.44 -15.20 -11.05
N PHE A 575 15.97 -16.43 -11.26
CA PHE A 575 16.82 -17.60 -11.49
C PHE A 575 17.29 -17.66 -12.94
N GLY A 576 18.50 -17.23 -13.18
CA GLY A 576 19.12 -17.21 -14.51
C GLY A 576 18.37 -16.33 -15.50
N ALA A 577 18.38 -16.69 -16.77
CA ALA A 577 17.64 -15.99 -17.81
C ALA A 577 16.14 -16.37 -17.88
N ALA A 578 15.70 -17.34 -17.09
CA ALA A 578 14.29 -17.72 -17.00
C ALA A 578 13.50 -16.76 -16.10
N TYR A 579 12.22 -16.50 -16.40
CA TYR A 579 11.34 -15.66 -15.56
C TYR A 579 10.86 -16.40 -14.29
N VAL A 580 11.78 -17.09 -13.62
CA VAL A 580 11.54 -17.76 -12.35
C VAL A 580 11.94 -16.84 -11.20
N LEU A 581 11.00 -16.05 -10.72
CA LEU A 581 11.22 -15.18 -9.56
C LEU A 581 11.32 -16.03 -8.28
N THR A 582 12.24 -15.68 -7.40
CA THR A 582 12.54 -16.39 -6.15
C THR A 582 12.98 -15.38 -5.10
N ALA A 583 12.43 -15.49 -3.89
CA ALA A 583 12.88 -14.64 -2.79
C ALA A 583 14.27 -15.07 -2.29
N PHE A 584 15.03 -14.11 -1.75
CA PHE A 584 16.29 -14.35 -1.05
C PHE A 584 16.41 -13.41 0.17
N ASN A 585 17.43 -13.63 1.00
CA ASN A 585 17.68 -12.75 2.14
C ASN A 585 19.09 -12.15 2.05
N PHE A 586 19.15 -10.84 2.30
CA PHE A 586 20.35 -10.21 2.82
C PHE A 586 20.51 -10.51 4.32
N ASP A 587 21.75 -10.70 4.82
CA ASP A 587 22.04 -10.86 6.26
C ASP A 587 21.52 -9.66 7.08
N ARG A 588 21.84 -8.46 6.60
CA ARG A 588 21.46 -7.21 7.28
C ARG A 588 20.99 -6.17 6.29
N GLY A 589 20.04 -5.35 6.78
CA GLY A 589 19.55 -4.19 6.06
C GLY A 589 19.46 -2.95 6.94
N LYS A 590 19.62 -1.79 6.31
CA LYS A 590 19.40 -0.46 6.92
C LYS A 590 18.60 0.39 5.95
N ASN A 591 17.56 1.04 6.46
CA ASN A 591 16.75 1.96 5.68
C ASN A 591 16.55 3.25 6.47
N VAL A 592 16.90 4.40 5.90
CA VAL A 592 16.80 5.70 6.54
C VAL A 592 16.24 6.70 5.54
N GLY A 593 15.37 7.59 6.01
CA GLY A 593 14.85 8.63 5.13
C GLY A 593 14.17 9.78 5.87
N VAL A 594 13.91 10.82 5.09
CA VAL A 594 13.13 12.00 5.48
C VAL A 594 12.11 12.29 4.40
N GLU A 595 10.88 12.48 4.81
CA GLU A 595 9.73 12.74 3.95
C GLU A 595 9.15 14.13 4.28
N LEU A 596 9.04 14.97 3.27
CA LEU A 596 8.34 16.25 3.33
C LEU A 596 7.02 16.13 2.62
N LYS A 597 5.94 16.58 3.24
CA LYS A 597 4.61 16.63 2.62
C LYS A 597 3.98 17.99 2.78
N SER A 598 3.23 18.42 1.77
CA SER A 598 2.36 19.57 1.87
C SER A 598 1.06 19.32 1.12
N SER A 599 -0.03 19.78 1.67
CA SER A 599 -1.33 19.80 1.01
C SER A 599 -2.03 21.13 1.23
N TYR A 600 -2.71 21.58 0.19
CA TYR A 600 -3.49 22.80 0.20
C TYR A 600 -4.87 22.56 -0.37
N SER A 601 -5.91 22.99 0.34
CA SER A 601 -7.29 22.90 -0.13
C SER A 601 -8.06 24.14 0.31
N ASN A 602 -8.49 24.93 -0.67
CA ASN A 602 -9.31 26.12 -0.41
C ASN A 602 -10.30 26.33 -1.54
N GLY A 603 -11.59 26.19 -1.23
CA GLY A 603 -12.67 26.27 -2.22
C GLY A 603 -12.47 25.31 -3.38
N ASN A 604 -12.38 25.84 -4.59
CA ASN A 604 -12.24 25.07 -5.83
C ASN A 604 -10.79 24.69 -6.17
N PHE A 605 -9.80 25.16 -5.42
CA PHE A 605 -8.38 24.92 -5.67
C PHE A 605 -7.82 23.90 -4.69
N ARG A 606 -7.10 22.91 -5.21
CA ARG A 606 -6.34 21.91 -4.45
C ARG A 606 -4.95 21.75 -5.01
N ALA A 607 -3.97 21.58 -4.13
CA ALA A 607 -2.60 21.30 -4.51
C ALA A 607 -1.93 20.42 -3.45
N TYR A 608 -0.92 19.67 -3.86
CA TYR A 608 -0.01 18.95 -2.96
C TYR A 608 1.40 18.98 -3.54
N ALA A 609 2.39 18.85 -2.68
CA ALA A 609 3.78 18.64 -3.08
C ALA A 609 4.50 17.83 -2.00
N ASN A 610 5.20 16.80 -2.44
CA ASN A 610 5.93 15.86 -1.59
C ASN A 610 7.36 15.71 -2.10
N LEU A 611 8.30 15.54 -1.17
CA LEU A 611 9.70 15.23 -1.43
C LEU A 611 10.16 14.20 -0.42
N ALA A 612 10.82 13.15 -0.86
CA ALA A 612 11.47 12.19 0.01
C ALA A 612 12.94 12.04 -0.36
N TRP A 613 13.76 11.96 0.68
CA TRP A 613 15.11 11.46 0.63
C TRP A 613 15.14 10.13 1.36
N ALA A 614 15.61 9.07 0.69
CA ALA A 614 15.62 7.73 1.25
C ALA A 614 16.88 6.97 0.83
N ARG A 615 17.40 6.12 1.71
CA ARG A 615 18.57 5.29 1.47
C ARG A 615 18.37 3.91 2.08
N GLN A 616 18.33 2.89 1.22
CA GLN A 616 18.29 1.50 1.66
C GLN A 616 19.56 0.79 1.27
N LEU A 617 20.21 0.16 2.24
CA LEU A 617 21.46 -0.58 2.11
C LEU A 617 21.29 -1.97 2.68
N ALA A 618 21.95 -2.95 2.08
CA ALA A 618 21.96 -4.33 2.51
C ALA A 618 23.36 -4.94 2.41
N THR A 619 23.64 -5.99 3.17
CA THR A 619 24.95 -6.64 3.24
C THR A 619 24.78 -8.13 3.40
N GLY A 620 25.62 -8.92 2.71
CA GLY A 620 25.64 -10.39 2.76
C GLY A 620 24.41 -11.02 2.13
N ILE A 621 24.58 -12.18 1.50
CA ILE A 621 23.47 -13.01 1.00
C ILE A 621 23.48 -14.31 1.82
N VAL A 622 22.38 -14.65 2.50
CA VAL A 622 22.27 -15.77 3.43
C VAL A 622 21.25 -16.82 3.03
N SER A 623 20.54 -16.62 1.92
CA SER A 623 19.64 -17.63 1.38
C SER A 623 19.61 -17.54 -0.16
N ASN A 624 19.28 -18.66 -0.81
CA ASN A 624 19.22 -18.77 -2.28
C ASN A 624 20.42 -18.12 -3.01
N GLN A 625 21.65 -18.36 -2.50
CA GLN A 625 22.89 -17.80 -3.02
C GLN A 625 23.13 -18.15 -4.49
N PHE A 626 22.53 -19.22 -4.99
CA PHE A 626 22.59 -19.65 -6.38
C PHE A 626 22.04 -18.62 -7.41
N LEU A 627 21.32 -17.61 -6.93
CA LEU A 627 20.84 -16.50 -7.78
C LEU A 627 21.95 -15.55 -8.21
N PHE A 628 23.14 -15.65 -7.61
CA PHE A 628 24.23 -14.69 -7.76
C PHE A 628 25.50 -15.35 -8.29
N ASP A 629 26.31 -14.60 -8.99
CA ASP A 629 27.66 -15.00 -9.34
C ASP A 629 28.61 -14.88 -8.13
N PRO A 630 29.75 -15.62 -8.13
CA PRO A 630 30.72 -15.61 -7.03
C PRO A 630 31.29 -14.22 -6.70
N ASP A 631 31.52 -13.37 -7.72
CA ASP A 631 32.15 -12.05 -7.55
C ASP A 631 31.15 -11.10 -6.86
N THR A 632 29.87 -11.13 -7.25
CA THR A 632 28.78 -10.39 -6.61
C THR A 632 28.63 -10.82 -5.15
N LEU A 633 28.60 -12.14 -4.84
CA LEU A 633 28.54 -12.64 -3.47
C LEU A 633 29.74 -12.17 -2.62
N ALA A 634 30.95 -12.26 -3.16
CA ALA A 634 32.17 -11.83 -2.47
C ALA A 634 32.16 -10.32 -2.17
N TYR A 635 31.67 -9.51 -3.11
CA TYR A 635 31.56 -8.08 -2.93
C TYR A 635 30.52 -7.73 -1.85
N ILE A 636 29.31 -8.28 -1.93
CA ILE A 636 28.20 -7.98 -1.01
C ILE A 636 28.51 -8.50 0.42
N ALA A 637 29.32 -9.56 0.54
CA ALA A 637 29.72 -10.08 1.87
C ALA A 637 30.52 -9.05 2.69
N SER A 638 31.19 -8.10 2.05
CA SER A 638 32.10 -7.15 2.70
C SER A 638 31.72 -5.68 2.54
N HIS A 639 30.71 -5.36 1.70
CA HIS A 639 30.30 -4.01 1.39
C HIS A 639 28.80 -3.83 1.62
N ASP A 640 28.41 -2.69 2.18
CA ASP A 640 27.01 -2.24 2.15
C ASP A 640 26.67 -1.87 0.69
N THR A 641 25.68 -2.55 0.10
CA THR A 641 25.19 -2.30 -1.26
C THR A 641 23.78 -1.73 -1.23
N TYR A 642 23.42 -0.95 -2.23
CA TYR A 642 22.04 -0.52 -2.40
C TYR A 642 21.16 -1.69 -2.87
N THR A 643 19.92 -1.74 -2.40
CA THR A 643 18.91 -2.58 -3.07
C THR A 643 18.55 -1.98 -4.43
N ASP A 644 18.15 -2.80 -5.40
CA ASP A 644 17.93 -2.39 -6.79
C ASP A 644 16.92 -1.26 -6.96
N HIS A 645 15.85 -1.27 -6.14
CA HIS A 645 14.76 -0.28 -6.17
C HIS A 645 15.07 1.02 -5.44
N THR A 646 16.26 1.19 -4.88
CA THR A 646 16.61 2.40 -4.16
C THR A 646 16.73 3.61 -5.10
N GLN A 647 15.85 4.57 -4.91
CA GLN A 647 15.94 5.92 -5.43
C GLN A 647 16.22 6.89 -4.27
N ILE A 648 17.33 7.64 -4.36
CA ILE A 648 17.76 8.53 -3.26
C ILE A 648 16.79 9.69 -3.07
N TYR A 649 16.27 10.25 -4.15
CA TYR A 649 15.29 11.33 -4.12
C TYR A 649 14.08 10.96 -4.96
N THR A 650 12.91 11.15 -4.38
CA THR A 650 11.62 11.06 -5.09
C THR A 650 10.78 12.28 -4.77
N ALA A 651 10.01 12.76 -5.73
CA ALA A 651 9.08 13.84 -5.50
C ALA A 651 7.78 13.61 -6.28
N SER A 652 6.68 14.11 -5.72
CA SER A 652 5.40 14.18 -6.42
C SER A 652 4.74 15.53 -6.14
N ALA A 653 4.03 16.07 -7.12
CA ALA A 653 3.25 17.29 -6.96
C ALA A 653 2.01 17.24 -7.86
N GLY A 654 0.96 17.91 -7.42
CA GLY A 654 -0.24 18.03 -8.24
C GLY A 654 -1.06 19.24 -7.87
N VAL A 655 -1.85 19.67 -8.84
CA VAL A 655 -2.76 20.81 -8.71
C VAL A 655 -4.06 20.52 -9.45
N SER A 656 -5.18 20.92 -8.87
CA SER A 656 -6.47 20.91 -9.55
C SER A 656 -7.27 22.16 -9.23
N TYR A 657 -8.03 22.63 -10.22
CA TYR A 657 -8.92 23.77 -10.11
C TYR A 657 -10.26 23.48 -10.77
N LEU A 658 -11.34 23.67 -10.02
CA LEU A 658 -12.70 23.53 -10.54
C LEU A 658 -13.28 24.91 -10.90
N TRP A 659 -13.56 25.12 -12.18
CA TRP A 659 -14.18 26.34 -12.71
C TRP A 659 -15.43 25.98 -13.51
N ASP A 660 -16.56 26.45 -13.05
CA ASP A 660 -17.85 26.29 -13.75
C ASP A 660 -18.07 24.88 -14.33
N SER A 661 -18.07 23.86 -13.45
CA SER A 661 -18.20 22.44 -13.82
C SER A 661 -17.04 21.89 -14.68
N THR A 662 -15.99 22.66 -14.91
CA THR A 662 -14.78 22.24 -15.60
C THR A 662 -13.64 22.10 -14.60
N ARG A 663 -13.05 20.92 -14.52
CA ARG A 663 -11.86 20.66 -13.71
C ARG A 663 -10.62 20.63 -14.58
N PHE A 664 -9.64 21.42 -14.21
CA PHE A 664 -8.28 21.37 -14.75
C PHE A 664 -7.39 20.66 -13.72
N SER A 665 -6.54 19.76 -14.16
CA SER A 665 -5.62 19.03 -13.31
C SER A 665 -4.25 18.88 -13.94
N ALA A 666 -3.21 18.88 -13.12
CA ALA A 666 -1.87 18.50 -13.51
C ALA A 666 -1.21 17.73 -12.36
N SER A 667 -0.36 16.78 -12.68
CA SER A 667 0.47 16.06 -11.72
C SER A 667 1.87 15.85 -12.26
N MET A 668 2.84 15.69 -11.35
CA MET A 668 4.23 15.46 -11.67
C MET A 668 4.76 14.38 -10.73
N ILE A 669 5.60 13.49 -11.26
CA ILE A 669 6.48 12.61 -10.49
C ILE A 669 7.93 12.83 -10.91
N PHE A 670 8.83 12.71 -9.95
CA PHE A 670 10.28 12.77 -10.14
C PHE A 670 10.93 11.60 -9.42
N GLY A 671 11.91 10.95 -10.06
CA GLY A 671 12.77 9.94 -9.48
C GLY A 671 14.24 10.21 -9.82
N SER A 672 15.13 10.02 -8.84
CA SER A 672 16.58 10.19 -9.05
C SER A 672 17.23 9.04 -9.82
N GLY A 673 16.48 8.04 -10.24
CA GLY A 673 16.93 6.82 -10.91
C GLY A 673 17.12 5.66 -9.94
N MET A 674 16.69 4.47 -10.36
CA MET A 674 16.92 3.20 -9.65
C MET A 674 18.38 2.78 -9.78
N ARG A 675 18.78 1.81 -8.97
CA ARG A 675 20.13 1.26 -8.99
C ARG A 675 20.34 0.35 -10.20
N ALA A 676 21.60 0.21 -10.59
CA ALA A 676 22.02 -0.52 -11.78
C ALA A 676 23.47 -0.99 -11.65
N GLY A 677 23.92 -1.83 -12.59
CA GLY A 677 25.28 -2.29 -12.72
C GLY A 677 25.69 -3.30 -11.66
N PHE A 678 26.97 -3.66 -11.65
CA PHE A 678 27.52 -4.64 -10.72
C PHE A 678 27.21 -4.28 -9.26
N ALA A 679 26.59 -5.22 -8.54
CA ALA A 679 26.21 -5.05 -7.13
C ALA A 679 25.44 -3.73 -6.83
N ASN A 680 24.68 -3.22 -7.80
CA ASN A 680 23.87 -2.00 -7.66
C ASN A 680 24.67 -0.71 -7.33
N ILE A 681 25.94 -0.65 -7.77
CA ILE A 681 26.81 0.50 -7.51
C ILE A 681 26.36 1.74 -8.30
N ASP A 682 25.94 1.53 -9.55
CA ASP A 682 25.51 2.57 -10.46
C ASP A 682 24.00 2.90 -10.29
N HIS A 683 23.49 3.81 -11.10
CA HIS A 683 22.07 4.13 -11.17
C HIS A 683 21.70 4.64 -12.58
N VAL A 684 20.46 4.41 -12.97
CA VAL A 684 19.91 5.00 -14.21
C VAL A 684 19.69 6.51 -14.05
N PRO A 685 19.61 7.29 -15.15
CA PRO A 685 19.39 8.73 -15.08
C PRO A 685 18.09 9.12 -14.37
N SER A 686 18.08 10.29 -13.74
CA SER A 686 16.89 10.88 -13.15
C SER A 686 15.83 11.24 -14.21
N TYR A 687 14.57 11.21 -13.80
CA TYR A 687 13.44 11.52 -14.67
C TYR A 687 12.40 12.42 -14.00
N THR A 688 11.63 13.10 -14.84
CA THR A 688 10.44 13.84 -14.45
C THR A 688 9.35 13.55 -15.48
N GLN A 689 8.19 13.10 -15.02
CA GLN A 689 6.99 12.91 -15.85
C GLN A 689 5.90 13.88 -15.39
N VAL A 690 5.30 14.60 -16.33
CA VAL A 690 4.21 15.54 -16.08
C VAL A 690 2.98 15.04 -16.83
N ASN A 691 1.84 14.98 -16.13
CA ASN A 691 0.55 14.63 -16.72
C ASN A 691 -0.41 15.81 -16.57
N MET A 692 -1.35 15.96 -17.52
CA MET A 692 -2.41 16.97 -17.48
C MET A 692 -3.75 16.35 -17.78
N GLY A 693 -4.82 16.92 -17.22
CA GLY A 693 -6.19 16.51 -17.48
C GLY A 693 -7.17 17.68 -17.45
N ILE A 694 -8.21 17.55 -18.23
CA ILE A 694 -9.38 18.42 -18.20
C ILE A 694 -10.63 17.55 -18.22
N SER A 695 -11.59 17.84 -17.35
CA SER A 695 -12.92 17.19 -17.38
C SER A 695 -14.01 18.21 -17.18
N ARG A 696 -15.16 18.00 -17.85
CA ARG A 696 -16.32 18.89 -17.74
C ARG A 696 -17.62 18.10 -17.65
N ASP A 697 -18.47 18.54 -16.71
CA ASP A 697 -19.82 18.04 -16.54
C ASP A 697 -20.80 18.82 -17.39
N PHE A 698 -21.57 18.09 -18.20
CA PHE A 698 -22.65 18.60 -19.00
C PHE A 698 -23.99 18.10 -18.47
N PHE A 699 -24.89 18.98 -18.16
CA PHE A 699 -26.22 18.69 -17.64
C PHE A 699 -27.24 18.57 -18.76
N LEU A 700 -27.14 17.48 -19.52
CA LEU A 700 -27.99 17.24 -20.71
C LEU A 700 -29.40 16.74 -20.34
N GLN A 701 -29.59 16.28 -19.11
CA GLN A 701 -30.87 15.82 -18.58
C GLN A 701 -31.46 16.87 -17.63
N PRO A 702 -32.80 16.86 -17.40
CA PRO A 702 -33.45 17.72 -16.41
C PRO A 702 -32.94 17.49 -14.99
N ASP A 703 -32.61 16.24 -14.69
CA ASP A 703 -31.99 15.85 -13.41
C ASP A 703 -30.49 16.21 -13.41
N ARG A 704 -30.16 17.30 -12.74
CA ARG A 704 -28.77 17.79 -12.61
C ARG A 704 -27.88 16.89 -11.74
N SER A 705 -28.43 15.89 -11.06
CA SER A 705 -27.63 14.89 -10.35
C SER A 705 -27.00 13.85 -11.29
N LYS A 706 -27.41 13.83 -12.57
CA LYS A 706 -27.00 12.87 -13.60
C LYS A 706 -26.24 13.54 -14.74
N PRO A 707 -25.05 14.12 -14.51
CA PRO A 707 -24.26 14.75 -15.58
C PRO A 707 -23.71 13.72 -16.56
N THR A 708 -23.45 14.19 -17.78
CA THR A 708 -22.54 13.56 -18.74
C THR A 708 -21.17 14.22 -18.57
N THR A 709 -20.16 13.49 -18.18
CA THR A 709 -18.80 14.01 -18.00
C THR A 709 -17.96 13.66 -19.23
N LEU A 710 -17.35 14.66 -19.86
CA LEU A 710 -16.30 14.48 -20.84
C LEU A 710 -14.94 14.73 -20.20
N ARG A 711 -13.96 13.89 -20.51
CA ARG A 711 -12.58 13.97 -19.99
C ARG A 711 -11.58 13.89 -21.14
N PHE A 712 -10.50 14.65 -21.03
CA PHE A 712 -9.33 14.55 -21.88
C PHE A 712 -8.07 14.61 -21.02
N ASP A 713 -7.15 13.66 -21.21
CA ASP A 713 -5.93 13.55 -20.42
C ASP A 713 -4.71 13.36 -21.34
N VAL A 714 -3.57 13.92 -20.90
CA VAL A 714 -2.26 13.73 -21.52
C VAL A 714 -1.31 13.16 -20.48
N VAL A 715 -0.83 11.96 -20.72
CA VAL A 715 0.22 11.32 -19.89
C VAL A 715 1.58 11.62 -20.52
N ASN A 716 2.57 11.95 -19.69
CA ASN A 716 3.91 12.35 -20.12
C ASN A 716 3.87 13.50 -21.14
N LEU A 717 3.32 14.65 -20.74
CA LEU A 717 3.07 15.83 -21.59
C LEU A 717 4.28 16.25 -22.45
N PHE A 718 5.48 16.17 -21.87
CA PHE A 718 6.73 16.60 -22.55
C PHE A 718 7.40 15.49 -23.34
N ASP A 719 6.77 14.30 -23.46
CA ASP A 719 7.33 13.12 -24.12
C ASP A 719 8.75 12.78 -23.65
N ARG A 720 8.97 12.87 -22.33
CA ARG A 720 10.27 12.54 -21.75
C ARG A 720 10.56 11.06 -21.93
N ILE A 721 11.62 10.73 -22.61
CA ILE A 721 12.18 9.36 -22.68
C ILE A 721 13.01 9.16 -21.40
N TYR A 722 12.69 8.15 -20.63
CA TYR A 722 13.45 7.84 -19.42
C TYR A 722 13.42 6.34 -19.12
N THR A 723 14.53 5.88 -18.55
CA THR A 723 14.70 4.50 -18.11
C THR A 723 14.19 4.36 -16.68
N ILE A 724 13.38 3.36 -16.41
CA ILE A 724 12.97 2.93 -15.06
C ILE A 724 14.07 2.02 -14.52
N ARG A 725 14.41 0.94 -15.26
CA ARG A 725 15.54 0.05 -14.98
C ARG A 725 16.21 -0.36 -16.30
N ASP A 726 17.49 -0.70 -16.25
CA ASP A 726 18.25 -1.09 -17.45
C ASP A 726 18.44 -2.60 -17.61
N GLY A 727 17.91 -3.40 -16.68
CA GLY A 727 18.03 -4.85 -16.69
C GLY A 727 19.36 -5.38 -16.16
N THR A 728 20.12 -4.57 -15.43
CA THR A 728 21.38 -4.96 -14.80
C THR A 728 21.30 -4.87 -13.27
N GLY A 729 22.28 -5.39 -12.57
CA GLY A 729 22.36 -5.35 -11.13
C GLY A 729 21.75 -6.57 -10.45
N ILE A 730 21.39 -6.41 -9.17
CA ILE A 730 20.70 -7.41 -8.36
C ILE A 730 19.21 -7.27 -8.64
N GLY A 731 18.46 -8.37 -8.73
CA GLY A 731 16.99 -8.33 -8.86
C GLY A 731 16.50 -8.90 -10.19
N VAL A 732 15.67 -8.18 -10.94
CA VAL A 732 15.02 -8.65 -12.19
C VAL A 732 15.73 -8.08 -13.41
N PHE A 733 16.12 -8.96 -14.36
CA PHE A 733 16.94 -8.62 -15.50
C PHE A 733 16.15 -8.17 -16.74
N ALA A 734 15.20 -7.24 -16.57
CA ALA A 734 14.41 -6.73 -17.68
C ALA A 734 14.61 -5.21 -17.83
N PRO A 735 15.10 -4.71 -19.00
CA PRO A 735 15.13 -3.28 -19.26
C PRO A 735 13.70 -2.74 -19.37
N GLN A 736 13.46 -1.55 -18.83
CA GLN A 736 12.14 -0.93 -18.81
C GLN A 736 12.22 0.58 -18.95
N PHE A 737 11.40 1.13 -19.84
CA PHE A 737 11.27 2.57 -20.04
C PHE A 737 9.90 3.05 -19.56
N GLY A 738 9.84 4.26 -19.07
CA GLY A 738 8.59 4.91 -18.73
C GLY A 738 7.70 5.15 -19.97
N PRO A 739 6.38 5.28 -19.77
CA PRO A 739 5.45 5.45 -20.88
C PRO A 739 5.77 6.72 -21.69
N ARG A 740 5.74 6.62 -23.00
CA ARG A 740 5.83 7.75 -23.92
C ARG A 740 4.54 8.57 -23.84
N ARG A 741 4.50 9.74 -24.48
CA ARG A 741 3.32 10.61 -24.45
C ARG A 741 2.07 9.92 -25.02
N GLY A 742 1.02 9.84 -24.20
CA GLY A 742 -0.27 9.29 -24.56
C GLY A 742 -1.38 10.32 -24.41
N PHE A 743 -2.35 10.34 -25.37
CA PHE A 743 -3.54 11.17 -25.33
C PHE A 743 -4.75 10.27 -25.11
N TYR A 744 -5.62 10.63 -24.17
CA TYR A 744 -6.78 9.84 -23.79
C TYR A 744 -8.03 10.68 -23.72
N MET A 745 -9.16 10.07 -24.03
CA MET A 745 -10.48 10.68 -23.91
C MET A 745 -11.44 9.76 -23.19
N GLY A 746 -12.39 10.33 -22.48
CA GLY A 746 -13.43 9.58 -21.80
C GLY A 746 -14.77 10.26 -21.82
N ILE A 747 -15.82 9.46 -21.86
CA ILE A 747 -17.18 9.86 -21.63
C ILE A 747 -17.78 8.99 -20.53
N SER A 748 -18.43 9.62 -19.55
CA SER A 748 -19.15 8.95 -18.48
C SER A 748 -20.54 9.55 -18.36
N GLN A 749 -21.56 8.70 -18.24
CA GLN A 749 -22.94 9.11 -17.99
C GLN A 749 -23.41 8.58 -16.64
N LYS A 750 -23.77 9.46 -15.72
CA LYS A 750 -24.49 9.08 -14.51
C LYS A 750 -25.94 8.66 -14.82
N ILE A 751 -26.40 7.57 -14.19
CA ILE A 751 -27.71 6.97 -14.40
C ILE A 751 -28.51 6.86 -13.10
#